data_ba2aa5a160cd2b6fb8a21937c92dec2a
#
_entry.id   ba2aa5a160cd2b6fb8a21937c92dec2a
#
_cell.length_a   1.000
_cell.length_b   1.000
_cell.length_c   1.000
_cell.angle_alpha   90.00
_cell.angle_beta   90.00
_cell.angle_gamma   90.00
#
_symmetry.space_group_name_H-M   'P 1'
#
loop_
_entity.id
_entity.type
_entity.pdbx_description
1 polymer ?
#
loop_
_entity_poly.entity_id
_entity_poly.type
_entity_poly.pdbx_seq_one_letter_code
_entity_poly.pdbx_strand_id
1 'polypeptide(L)'
;MSDSIKDYELLKTEIRKHDHSYYVLDNPQISDAEYDSLFLKLINLEKKYPKWVSPESPSQRVGISPVTAFSTHQHAKNMLSLSNCFNDEEFFDFDKRVNKSLNSSVQTKYFCEPKIDGAAVSLTYLNGILEIGATRGDGETGENITSNVRTINSIPLKLIGLKDIPEVLEVRGEIFMPKDEFTRLNKLQEKEGNKLFSNPRNAASGSLRQLDPQITKSRPLHFFAHGVGITQGISFSSQEEVFKKFESWGLPVNPLNTIAIDLDDCIKYFEEIDKNRESLNYEIDGVVYKVNNLDDQNKIGEIARSPRWAIARKFPAEEAKTKIIDINFQVGRTGVITPVAKLEKVFVGGVNVSNCTLHNIDELERLDPRPGDDVVIKRAGDVIPQIIKVIAKDKNRASKVKLPKLCECGSEATLNHAESWEVRDHQTLIKKLDSIYEAKDLIKNANKGYTLHKVQQRAAFLKCMGGRSCDARIRGSFYHFVSRKAFDIEGLGKEIINRFLELSYFKDIQDIFTLENHSEEIERLEGFGSKSVENLIQSINSSRNIELHRFIFGLGIEEVGEATARNLSNHFKSIEKLMSTSFDELITLDDIGPRVASNIMQFFENDYCKNMVSELLPHLKIQNPSSINQDSYLLNKTIVITGTLEEFKRDELKNMLLNKGAKVSC
;
A
#
# COMPACT_ATOMS: atom_id res chain seq x y z
N MET A 1 -50.47 -7.66 -22.33
CA MET A 1 -49.58 -8.85 -22.21
C MET A 1 -49.42 -9.14 -20.73
N SER A 2 -49.56 -10.37 -20.28
CA SER A 2 -49.32 -10.71 -18.88
C SER A 2 -47.81 -10.65 -18.64
N ASP A 3 -47.36 -9.80 -17.69
CA ASP A 3 -45.97 -9.75 -17.28
C ASP A 3 -45.52 -11.13 -16.79
N SER A 4 -44.43 -11.63 -17.30
CA SER A 4 -43.85 -12.89 -16.87
C SER A 4 -42.43 -12.66 -16.31
N ILE A 5 -41.99 -13.55 -15.42
CA ILE A 5 -40.61 -13.48 -14.89
C ILE A 5 -39.57 -13.64 -16.02
N LYS A 6 -39.96 -14.32 -17.11
CA LYS A 6 -39.10 -14.48 -18.29
C LYS A 6 -38.89 -13.14 -19.01
N ASP A 7 -39.98 -12.32 -19.14
CA ASP A 7 -39.88 -10.98 -19.75
C ASP A 7 -39.03 -10.03 -18.89
N TYR A 8 -39.13 -10.15 -17.56
CA TYR A 8 -38.28 -9.42 -16.64
C TYR A 8 -36.79 -9.79 -16.80
N GLU A 9 -36.45 -11.08 -16.90
CA GLU A 9 -35.07 -11.51 -17.11
C GLU A 9 -34.50 -11.09 -18.48
N LEU A 10 -35.35 -11.13 -19.53
CA LEU A 10 -34.99 -10.63 -20.85
C LEU A 10 -34.69 -9.12 -20.81
N LEU A 11 -35.53 -8.33 -20.14
CA LEU A 11 -35.34 -6.89 -19.99
C LEU A 11 -34.04 -6.55 -19.23
N LYS A 12 -33.76 -7.27 -18.15
CA LYS A 12 -32.45 -7.11 -17.45
C LYS A 12 -31.25 -7.40 -18.36
N THR A 13 -31.38 -8.44 -19.17
CA THR A 13 -30.31 -8.83 -20.11
C THR A 13 -30.11 -7.79 -21.21
N GLU A 14 -31.19 -7.22 -21.72
CA GLU A 14 -31.18 -6.15 -22.71
C GLU A 14 -30.51 -4.87 -22.15
N ILE A 15 -30.92 -4.44 -20.97
CA ILE A 15 -30.32 -3.27 -20.29
C ILE A 15 -28.83 -3.49 -20.06
N ARG A 16 -28.39 -4.66 -19.56
CA ARG A 16 -26.96 -4.98 -19.37
C ARG A 16 -26.18 -4.94 -20.68
N LYS A 17 -26.78 -5.37 -21.79
CA LYS A 17 -26.12 -5.27 -23.10
C LYS A 17 -25.90 -3.82 -23.51
N HIS A 18 -26.90 -2.95 -23.27
CA HIS A 18 -26.77 -1.53 -23.56
C HIS A 18 -25.80 -0.83 -22.61
N ASP A 19 -25.78 -1.18 -21.31
CA ASP A 19 -24.77 -0.73 -20.36
C ASP A 19 -23.37 -1.07 -20.87
N HIS A 20 -23.16 -2.31 -21.31
CA HIS A 20 -21.87 -2.74 -21.84
C HIS A 20 -21.47 -1.97 -23.10
N SER A 21 -22.41 -1.80 -24.04
CA SER A 21 -22.15 -1.04 -25.27
C SER A 21 -21.81 0.43 -25.00
N TYR A 22 -22.46 1.05 -24.02
CA TYR A 22 -22.26 2.45 -23.66
C TYR A 22 -21.01 2.65 -22.81
N TYR A 23 -20.90 1.96 -21.65
CA TYR A 23 -19.88 2.23 -20.64
C TYR A 23 -18.55 1.49 -20.85
N VAL A 24 -18.53 0.42 -21.66
CA VAL A 24 -17.35 -0.41 -21.91
C VAL A 24 -16.84 -0.27 -23.33
N LEU A 25 -17.74 -0.29 -24.32
CA LEU A 25 -17.35 -0.25 -25.74
C LEU A 25 -17.38 1.16 -26.34
N ASP A 26 -17.86 2.16 -25.61
CA ASP A 26 -18.07 3.53 -26.09
C ASP A 26 -18.82 3.59 -27.46
N ASN A 27 -19.78 2.66 -27.62
CA ASN A 27 -20.53 2.47 -28.86
C ASN A 27 -22.02 2.22 -28.56
N PRO A 28 -22.78 3.27 -28.16
CA PRO A 28 -24.17 3.16 -27.85
C PRO A 28 -25.01 2.69 -29.05
N GLN A 29 -25.87 1.69 -28.84
CA GLN A 29 -26.70 1.11 -29.91
C GLN A 29 -28.14 1.67 -29.89
N ILE A 30 -28.53 2.39 -28.84
CA ILE A 30 -29.80 3.04 -28.67
C ILE A 30 -29.61 4.46 -28.14
N SER A 31 -30.62 5.32 -28.28
CA SER A 31 -30.60 6.65 -27.69
C SER A 31 -30.82 6.62 -26.18
N ASP A 32 -30.41 7.70 -25.47
CA ASP A 32 -30.66 7.86 -24.04
C ASP A 32 -32.14 7.74 -23.68
N ALA A 33 -33.04 8.29 -24.51
CA ALA A 33 -34.46 8.21 -24.30
C ALA A 33 -35.03 6.77 -24.41
N GLU A 34 -34.50 5.96 -25.33
CA GLU A 34 -34.84 4.55 -25.44
C GLU A 34 -34.33 3.76 -24.25
N TYR A 35 -33.10 4.02 -23.81
CA TYR A 35 -32.52 3.42 -22.61
C TYR A 35 -33.35 3.75 -21.35
N ASP A 36 -33.68 5.03 -21.15
CA ASP A 36 -34.53 5.47 -20.04
C ASP A 36 -35.91 4.77 -20.02
N SER A 37 -36.49 4.57 -21.20
CA SER A 37 -37.73 3.84 -21.34
C SER A 37 -37.61 2.37 -20.90
N LEU A 38 -36.54 1.68 -21.25
CA LEU A 38 -36.27 0.31 -20.81
C LEU A 38 -36.03 0.27 -19.28
N PHE A 39 -35.28 1.22 -18.75
CA PHE A 39 -35.00 1.29 -17.33
C PHE A 39 -36.24 1.59 -16.48
N LEU A 40 -37.13 2.50 -16.96
CA LEU A 40 -38.40 2.76 -16.32
C LEU A 40 -39.35 1.53 -16.33
N LYS A 41 -39.35 0.75 -17.42
CA LYS A 41 -40.07 -0.53 -17.46
C LYS A 41 -39.56 -1.50 -16.39
N LEU A 42 -38.24 -1.61 -16.24
CA LEU A 42 -37.61 -2.45 -15.21
C LEU A 42 -38.06 -2.04 -13.80
N ILE A 43 -37.95 -0.74 -13.46
CA ILE A 43 -38.38 -0.21 -12.16
C ILE A 43 -39.86 -0.46 -11.91
N ASN A 44 -40.72 -0.30 -12.91
CA ASN A 44 -42.16 -0.52 -12.76
C ASN A 44 -42.49 -2.00 -12.53
N LEU A 45 -41.82 -2.92 -13.21
CA LEU A 45 -41.94 -4.36 -12.95
C LEU A 45 -41.48 -4.73 -11.53
N GLU A 46 -40.39 -4.18 -11.08
CA GLU A 46 -39.85 -4.42 -9.72
C GLU A 46 -40.76 -3.87 -8.62
N LYS A 47 -41.35 -2.70 -8.83
CA LYS A 47 -42.40 -2.16 -7.93
C LYS A 47 -43.63 -3.05 -7.88
N LYS A 48 -44.06 -3.57 -9.03
CA LYS A 48 -45.21 -4.45 -9.13
C LYS A 48 -44.98 -5.84 -8.56
N TYR A 49 -43.75 -6.35 -8.71
CA TYR A 49 -43.33 -7.68 -8.29
C TYR A 49 -42.05 -7.65 -7.45
N PRO A 50 -42.09 -7.17 -6.18
CA PRO A 50 -40.89 -7.01 -5.36
C PRO A 50 -40.09 -8.31 -5.13
N LYS A 51 -40.77 -9.47 -5.23
CA LYS A 51 -40.08 -10.79 -5.12
C LYS A 51 -39.20 -11.16 -6.31
N TRP A 52 -39.31 -10.45 -7.44
CA TRP A 52 -38.46 -10.67 -8.61
C TRP A 52 -37.14 -9.91 -8.52
N VAL A 53 -37.05 -8.92 -7.65
CA VAL A 53 -35.85 -8.10 -7.49
C VAL A 53 -34.71 -8.97 -7.03
N SER A 54 -33.65 -8.98 -7.80
CA SER A 54 -32.42 -9.71 -7.50
C SER A 54 -31.26 -8.75 -7.29
N PRO A 55 -30.25 -9.11 -6.48
CA PRO A 55 -29.11 -8.25 -6.17
C PRO A 55 -28.33 -7.76 -7.40
N GLU A 56 -28.36 -8.55 -8.49
CA GLU A 56 -27.67 -8.23 -9.74
C GLU A 56 -28.53 -7.42 -10.72
N SER A 57 -29.75 -7.00 -10.35
CA SER A 57 -30.55 -6.14 -11.22
C SER A 57 -29.88 -4.79 -11.49
N PRO A 58 -29.90 -4.26 -12.71
CA PRO A 58 -29.40 -2.92 -13.01
C PRO A 58 -29.98 -1.83 -12.10
N SER A 59 -31.20 -1.97 -11.61
CA SER A 59 -31.82 -1.07 -10.66
C SER A 59 -31.19 -1.08 -9.27
N GLN A 60 -30.50 -2.17 -8.91
CA GLN A 60 -29.89 -2.39 -7.59
C GLN A 60 -28.46 -1.85 -7.49
N ARG A 61 -27.96 -1.12 -8.50
CA ARG A 61 -26.69 -0.39 -8.40
C ARG A 61 -26.69 0.65 -7.27
N VAL A 62 -27.87 1.12 -6.87
CA VAL A 62 -28.04 2.19 -5.88
C VAL A 62 -29.24 1.87 -4.99
N GLY A 63 -29.00 1.46 -3.80
CA GLY A 63 -30.07 1.13 -2.83
C GLY A 63 -29.55 0.85 -1.43
N ILE A 64 -28.24 1.06 -1.20
CA ILE A 64 -27.59 0.77 0.08
C ILE A 64 -27.48 2.06 0.88
N SER A 65 -27.91 2.01 2.14
CA SER A 65 -27.77 3.12 3.09
C SER A 65 -26.27 3.39 3.38
N PRO A 66 -25.92 4.65 3.70
CA PRO A 66 -24.57 4.98 4.14
C PRO A 66 -24.10 4.09 5.28
N VAL A 67 -22.83 3.65 5.23
CA VAL A 67 -22.19 2.87 6.29
C VAL A 67 -21.46 3.80 7.25
N THR A 68 -21.28 3.38 8.49
CA THR A 68 -20.53 4.17 9.49
C THR A 68 -19.02 3.94 9.38
N ALA A 69 -18.61 2.77 8.87
CA ALA A 69 -17.23 2.41 8.59
C ALA A 69 -17.19 1.26 7.58
N PHE A 70 -16.08 1.11 6.86
CA PHE A 70 -15.84 -0.05 6.00
C PHE A 70 -15.38 -1.24 6.83
N SER A 71 -15.96 -2.41 6.57
CA SER A 71 -15.44 -3.66 7.11
C SER A 71 -14.14 -4.05 6.41
N THR A 72 -13.27 -4.75 7.13
CA THR A 72 -12.03 -5.29 6.56
C THR A 72 -12.32 -6.52 5.71
N HIS A 73 -11.70 -6.60 4.53
CA HIS A 73 -11.70 -7.78 3.67
C HIS A 73 -10.29 -8.34 3.57
N GLN A 74 -10.13 -9.64 3.84
CA GLN A 74 -8.86 -10.35 3.67
C GLN A 74 -8.79 -10.93 2.26
N HIS A 75 -7.74 -10.55 1.49
CA HIS A 75 -7.53 -11.09 0.17
C HIS A 75 -7.13 -12.56 0.23
N ALA A 76 -7.82 -13.40 -0.53
CA ALA A 76 -7.53 -14.84 -0.56
C ALA A 76 -6.17 -15.16 -1.23
N LYS A 77 -5.72 -14.30 -2.16
CA LYS A 77 -4.36 -14.24 -2.68
C LYS A 77 -3.86 -12.80 -2.57
N ASN A 78 -2.65 -12.59 -2.06
CA ASN A 78 -2.10 -11.26 -1.83
C ASN A 78 -2.11 -10.37 -3.09
N MET A 79 -2.49 -9.12 -2.96
CA MET A 79 -2.40 -8.11 -4.02
C MET A 79 -1.01 -7.47 -4.01
N LEU A 80 -0.07 -8.09 -4.71
CA LEU A 80 1.32 -7.67 -4.74
C LEU A 80 1.50 -6.34 -5.48
N SER A 81 2.54 -5.60 -5.13
CA SER A 81 3.04 -4.47 -5.90
C SER A 81 3.91 -4.97 -7.04
N LEU A 82 4.24 -4.11 -8.01
CA LEU A 82 5.18 -4.42 -9.08
C LEU A 82 6.56 -3.85 -8.76
N SER A 83 7.61 -4.56 -9.13
CA SER A 83 8.96 -4.00 -9.21
C SER A 83 9.01 -2.99 -10.37
N ASN A 84 9.83 -1.95 -10.24
CA ASN A 84 9.96 -0.93 -11.27
C ASN A 84 11.28 -1.06 -12.03
N CYS A 85 11.30 -0.65 -13.31
CA CYS A 85 12.49 -0.31 -14.07
C CYS A 85 12.29 1.04 -14.76
N PHE A 86 13.40 1.74 -15.06
CA PHE A 86 13.39 3.12 -15.57
C PHE A 86 14.12 3.27 -16.90
N ASN A 87 14.85 2.25 -17.35
CA ASN A 87 15.62 2.22 -18.57
C ASN A 87 15.67 0.82 -19.18
N ASP A 88 16.23 0.72 -20.40
CA ASP A 88 16.34 -0.54 -21.13
C ASP A 88 17.27 -1.53 -20.44
N GLU A 89 18.36 -1.08 -19.82
CA GLU A 89 19.33 -1.94 -19.14
C GLU A 89 18.68 -2.69 -17.99
N GLU A 90 17.91 -2.00 -17.16
CA GLU A 90 17.16 -2.59 -16.04
C GLU A 90 16.08 -3.57 -16.53
N PHE A 91 15.44 -3.27 -17.68
CA PHE A 91 14.49 -4.17 -18.30
C PHE A 91 15.17 -5.43 -18.87
N PHE A 92 16.31 -5.28 -19.55
CA PHE A 92 17.11 -6.42 -20.01
C PHE A 92 17.62 -7.29 -18.86
N ASP A 93 17.98 -6.70 -17.74
CA ASP A 93 18.37 -7.46 -16.54
C ASP A 93 17.18 -8.21 -15.92
N PHE A 94 15.97 -7.65 -16.01
CA PHE A 94 14.76 -8.37 -15.64
C PHE A 94 14.55 -9.60 -16.56
N ASP A 95 14.62 -9.43 -17.88
CA ASP A 95 14.47 -10.53 -18.84
C ASP A 95 15.52 -11.64 -18.63
N LYS A 96 16.79 -11.26 -18.40
CA LYS A 96 17.85 -12.23 -18.06
C LYS A 96 17.51 -13.07 -16.83
N ARG A 97 16.95 -12.44 -15.76
CA ARG A 97 16.53 -13.15 -14.55
C ARG A 97 15.35 -14.09 -14.83
N VAL A 98 14.38 -13.67 -15.63
CA VAL A 98 13.25 -14.49 -16.08
C VAL A 98 13.75 -15.73 -16.83
N ASN A 99 14.56 -15.52 -17.87
CA ASN A 99 15.10 -16.61 -18.70
C ASN A 99 15.98 -17.59 -17.90
N LYS A 100 16.78 -17.07 -16.96
CA LYS A 100 17.57 -17.90 -16.03
C LYS A 100 16.68 -18.76 -15.14
N SER A 101 15.58 -18.22 -14.64
CA SER A 101 14.64 -18.97 -13.78
C SER A 101 13.92 -20.08 -14.55
N LEU A 102 13.67 -19.88 -15.84
CA LEU A 102 13.00 -20.87 -16.71
C LEU A 102 13.95 -21.94 -17.26
N ASN A 103 15.27 -21.75 -17.14
CA ASN A 103 16.28 -22.60 -17.80
C ASN A 103 15.99 -22.81 -19.30
N SER A 104 15.41 -21.80 -19.94
CA SER A 104 14.91 -21.90 -21.33
C SER A 104 15.83 -21.16 -22.28
N SER A 105 16.07 -21.78 -23.45
CA SER A 105 16.67 -21.13 -24.62
C SER A 105 15.60 -20.52 -25.55
N VAL A 106 14.33 -20.67 -25.23
CA VAL A 106 13.20 -20.10 -25.99
C VAL A 106 12.92 -18.70 -25.50
N GLN A 107 12.75 -17.77 -26.43
CA GLN A 107 12.44 -16.38 -26.15
C GLN A 107 11.11 -16.24 -25.39
N THR A 108 11.14 -15.50 -24.28
CA THR A 108 9.95 -15.29 -23.45
C THR A 108 9.03 -14.27 -24.13
N LYS A 109 7.73 -14.63 -24.25
CA LYS A 109 6.70 -13.68 -24.71
C LYS A 109 6.15 -12.91 -23.53
N TYR A 110 5.94 -11.62 -23.74
CA TYR A 110 5.38 -10.74 -22.72
C TYR A 110 4.00 -10.23 -23.11
N PHE A 111 3.08 -10.22 -22.15
CA PHE A 111 1.85 -9.46 -22.23
C PHE A 111 2.14 -8.03 -21.76
N CYS A 112 1.85 -7.05 -22.60
CA CYS A 112 2.12 -5.64 -22.39
C CYS A 112 0.81 -4.89 -22.17
N GLU A 113 0.76 -4.04 -21.15
CA GLU A 113 -0.39 -3.21 -20.82
C GLU A 113 0.02 -1.83 -20.32
N PRO A 114 -0.78 -0.76 -20.56
CA PRO A 114 -0.56 0.52 -19.92
C PRO A 114 -0.74 0.41 -18.41
N LYS A 115 0.14 1.03 -17.65
CA LYS A 115 0.02 1.11 -16.20
C LYS A 115 -0.89 2.26 -15.80
N ILE A 116 -2.16 1.94 -15.55
CA ILE A 116 -3.16 2.93 -15.16
C ILE A 116 -2.82 3.52 -13.80
N ASP A 117 -2.92 4.84 -13.69
CA ASP A 117 -2.71 5.56 -12.43
C ASP A 117 -4.06 5.86 -11.74
N GLY A 118 -4.48 4.92 -10.90
CA GLY A 118 -5.79 4.94 -10.23
C GLY A 118 -5.76 4.35 -8.83
N ALA A 119 -6.81 3.64 -8.48
CA ALA A 119 -6.99 2.92 -7.23
C ALA A 119 -7.18 1.42 -7.51
N ALA A 120 -6.24 0.60 -7.07
CA ALA A 120 -6.28 -0.84 -7.26
C ALA A 120 -7.38 -1.49 -6.41
N VAL A 121 -8.16 -2.36 -7.05
CA VAL A 121 -9.26 -3.09 -6.42
C VAL A 121 -9.26 -4.56 -6.81
N SER A 122 -9.88 -5.36 -5.95
CA SER A 122 -10.25 -6.76 -6.19
C SER A 122 -11.76 -6.87 -6.26
N LEU A 123 -12.28 -7.53 -7.30
CA LEU A 123 -13.69 -7.79 -7.54
C LEU A 123 -13.90 -9.30 -7.54
N THR A 124 -14.67 -9.83 -6.59
CA THR A 124 -15.00 -11.25 -6.53
C THR A 124 -16.38 -11.50 -7.08
N TYR A 125 -16.45 -12.33 -8.11
CA TYR A 125 -17.68 -12.83 -8.71
C TYR A 125 -17.91 -14.28 -8.29
N LEU A 126 -19.13 -14.58 -7.84
CA LEU A 126 -19.61 -15.94 -7.56
C LEU A 126 -20.67 -16.32 -8.59
N ASN A 127 -20.44 -17.40 -9.31
CA ASN A 127 -21.32 -17.81 -10.41
C ASN A 127 -21.68 -16.66 -11.38
N GLY A 128 -20.70 -15.79 -11.61
CA GLY A 128 -20.80 -14.62 -12.47
C GLY A 128 -21.51 -13.41 -11.86
N ILE A 129 -21.89 -13.41 -10.58
CA ILE A 129 -22.51 -12.28 -9.87
C ILE A 129 -21.48 -11.61 -8.99
N LEU A 130 -21.39 -10.27 -9.05
CA LEU A 130 -20.49 -9.47 -8.21
C LEU A 130 -20.93 -9.54 -6.74
N GLU A 131 -20.12 -10.19 -5.93
CA GLU A 131 -20.37 -10.40 -4.50
C GLU A 131 -19.55 -9.44 -3.63
N ILE A 132 -18.25 -9.28 -3.91
CA ILE A 132 -17.36 -8.46 -3.12
C ILE A 132 -16.53 -7.55 -4.01
N GLY A 133 -16.41 -6.28 -3.60
CA GLY A 133 -15.40 -5.34 -4.07
C GLY A 133 -14.55 -4.86 -2.89
N ALA A 134 -13.23 -4.93 -3.01
CA ALA A 134 -12.32 -4.54 -1.95
C ALA A 134 -11.17 -3.68 -2.48
N THR A 135 -10.68 -2.74 -1.67
CA THR A 135 -9.44 -2.00 -1.97
C THR A 135 -8.24 -2.92 -1.77
N ARG A 136 -7.11 -2.61 -2.42
CA ARG A 136 -5.86 -3.35 -2.20
C ARG A 136 -5.41 -3.34 -0.74
N GLY A 137 -5.62 -2.22 -0.02
CA GLY A 137 -5.11 -2.04 1.32
C GLY A 137 -3.59 -2.18 1.41
N ASP A 138 -3.12 -3.01 2.33
CA ASP A 138 -1.70 -3.37 2.49
C ASP A 138 -1.26 -4.53 1.57
N GLY A 139 -2.18 -5.08 0.82
CA GLY A 139 -2.00 -6.22 -0.07
C GLY A 139 -2.50 -7.54 0.50
N GLU A 140 -2.64 -7.68 1.80
CA GLU A 140 -3.25 -8.84 2.47
C GLU A 140 -4.68 -8.54 2.90
N THR A 141 -4.91 -7.32 3.40
CA THR A 141 -6.22 -6.85 3.83
C THR A 141 -6.56 -5.54 3.14
N GLY A 142 -7.82 -5.38 2.74
CA GLY A 142 -8.37 -4.17 2.17
C GLY A 142 -9.69 -3.76 2.83
N GLU A 143 -10.25 -2.64 2.42
CA GLU A 143 -11.56 -2.18 2.85
C GLU A 143 -12.62 -2.78 1.94
N ASN A 144 -13.68 -3.34 2.50
CA ASN A 144 -14.84 -3.80 1.72
C ASN A 144 -15.64 -2.59 1.24
N ILE A 145 -15.55 -2.32 -0.05
CA ILE A 145 -16.20 -1.20 -0.75
C ILE A 145 -17.24 -1.67 -1.74
N THR A 146 -17.83 -2.83 -1.52
CA THR A 146 -18.79 -3.46 -2.44
C THR A 146 -19.91 -2.52 -2.84
N SER A 147 -20.48 -1.78 -1.88
CA SER A 147 -21.55 -0.81 -2.11
C SER A 147 -21.15 0.29 -3.11
N ASN A 148 -19.91 0.78 -2.99
CA ASN A 148 -19.37 1.84 -3.82
C ASN A 148 -19.05 1.31 -5.23
N VAL A 149 -18.39 0.16 -5.31
CA VAL A 149 -18.05 -0.51 -6.58
C VAL A 149 -19.30 -0.78 -7.43
N ARG A 150 -20.38 -1.21 -6.80
CA ARG A 150 -21.67 -1.47 -7.47
C ARG A 150 -22.23 -0.23 -8.19
N THR A 151 -21.86 0.97 -7.77
CA THR A 151 -22.32 2.23 -8.40
C THR A 151 -21.54 2.58 -9.66
N ILE A 152 -20.41 1.93 -9.93
CA ILE A 152 -19.54 2.21 -11.08
C ILE A 152 -20.10 1.47 -12.30
N ASN A 153 -20.56 2.23 -13.28
CA ASN A 153 -21.31 1.68 -14.42
C ASN A 153 -20.47 0.75 -15.31
N SER A 154 -19.17 0.99 -15.45
CA SER A 154 -18.27 0.14 -16.22
C SER A 154 -17.98 -1.23 -15.57
N ILE A 155 -18.36 -1.44 -14.30
CA ILE A 155 -18.22 -2.73 -13.62
C ILE A 155 -19.52 -3.52 -13.76
N PRO A 156 -19.53 -4.69 -14.41
CA PRO A 156 -20.74 -5.50 -14.53
C PRO A 156 -21.14 -6.10 -13.17
N LEU A 157 -22.40 -5.94 -12.76
CA LEU A 157 -22.95 -6.62 -11.58
C LEU A 157 -23.13 -8.12 -11.82
N LYS A 158 -23.25 -8.52 -13.07
CA LYS A 158 -23.30 -9.90 -13.52
C LYS A 158 -22.52 -10.02 -14.80
N LEU A 159 -21.63 -11.00 -14.87
CA LEU A 159 -20.85 -11.29 -16.07
C LEU A 159 -21.77 -11.70 -17.23
N ILE A 160 -21.41 -11.27 -18.43
CA ILE A 160 -22.13 -11.57 -19.67
C ILE A 160 -21.60 -12.95 -20.16
N GLY A 161 -22.46 -13.78 -20.69
CA GLY A 161 -22.11 -15.08 -21.25
C GLY A 161 -22.99 -16.20 -20.67
N LEU A 162 -23.26 -17.20 -21.50
CA LEU A 162 -24.07 -18.36 -21.14
C LEU A 162 -23.25 -19.63 -20.89
N LYS A 163 -21.95 -19.59 -21.23
CA LYS A 163 -21.04 -20.75 -21.13
C LYS A 163 -19.72 -20.29 -20.51
N ASP A 164 -19.11 -21.17 -19.77
CA ASP A 164 -17.77 -21.02 -19.19
C ASP A 164 -17.64 -19.89 -18.14
N ILE A 165 -18.73 -19.52 -17.44
CA ILE A 165 -18.63 -18.63 -16.27
C ILE A 165 -18.07 -19.45 -15.11
N PRO A 166 -16.95 -19.02 -14.49
CA PRO A 166 -16.36 -19.73 -13.37
C PRO A 166 -17.24 -19.65 -12.12
N GLU A 167 -17.15 -20.67 -11.26
CA GLU A 167 -17.83 -20.69 -9.96
C GLU A 167 -17.34 -19.53 -9.09
N VAL A 168 -16.02 -19.33 -9.06
CA VAL A 168 -15.35 -18.20 -8.40
C VAL A 168 -14.41 -17.52 -9.37
N LEU A 169 -14.50 -16.21 -9.49
CA LEU A 169 -13.58 -15.38 -10.25
C LEU A 169 -13.20 -14.13 -9.43
N GLU A 170 -11.95 -14.01 -9.03
CA GLU A 170 -11.39 -12.77 -8.50
C GLU A 170 -10.72 -12.00 -9.64
N VAL A 171 -11.29 -10.85 -10.01
CA VAL A 171 -10.74 -9.92 -11.00
C VAL A 171 -10.00 -8.82 -10.29
N ARG A 172 -8.76 -8.56 -10.69
CA ARG A 172 -7.98 -7.42 -10.22
C ARG A 172 -7.96 -6.35 -11.27
N GLY A 173 -8.13 -5.12 -10.85
CA GLY A 173 -8.17 -4.00 -11.77
C GLY A 173 -7.88 -2.68 -11.10
N GLU A 174 -7.92 -1.63 -11.92
CA GLU A 174 -7.70 -0.27 -11.49
C GLU A 174 -8.96 0.56 -11.73
N ILE A 175 -9.43 1.25 -10.69
CA ILE A 175 -10.48 2.26 -10.81
C ILE A 175 -9.81 3.61 -11.00
N PHE A 176 -10.23 4.34 -12.00
CA PHE A 176 -9.64 5.62 -12.37
C PHE A 176 -10.73 6.67 -12.71
N MET A 177 -10.32 7.92 -12.78
CA MET A 177 -11.17 9.03 -13.21
C MET A 177 -10.62 9.58 -14.53
N PRO A 178 -11.44 9.67 -15.60
CA PRO A 178 -11.04 10.32 -16.85
C PRO A 178 -10.60 11.78 -16.65
N LYS A 179 -9.65 12.25 -17.47
CA LYS A 179 -9.04 13.60 -17.35
C LYS A 179 -10.06 14.73 -17.52
N ASP A 180 -10.92 14.62 -18.49
CA ASP A 180 -12.01 15.57 -18.74
C ASP A 180 -13.00 15.63 -17.56
N GLU A 181 -13.36 14.48 -17.02
CA GLU A 181 -14.25 14.34 -15.88
C GLU A 181 -13.62 14.86 -14.58
N PHE A 182 -12.33 14.62 -14.38
CA PHE A 182 -11.57 15.23 -13.30
C PHE A 182 -11.60 16.75 -13.35
N THR A 183 -11.40 17.31 -14.55
CA THR A 183 -11.45 18.76 -14.77
C THR A 183 -12.84 19.31 -14.45
N ARG A 184 -13.91 18.60 -14.89
CA ARG A 184 -15.30 18.97 -14.61
C ARG A 184 -15.60 18.91 -13.12
N LEU A 185 -15.14 17.85 -12.43
CA LEU A 185 -15.34 17.67 -11.01
C LEU A 185 -14.69 18.80 -10.21
N ASN A 186 -13.43 19.15 -10.51
CA ASN A 186 -12.73 20.22 -9.80
C ASN A 186 -13.38 21.59 -10.01
N LYS A 187 -13.93 21.89 -11.20
CA LYS A 187 -14.72 23.10 -11.44
C LYS A 187 -15.99 23.15 -10.58
N LEU A 188 -16.63 22.01 -10.33
CA LEU A 188 -17.78 21.93 -9.42
C LEU A 188 -17.37 22.15 -7.98
N GLN A 189 -16.29 21.48 -7.52
CA GLN A 189 -15.76 21.66 -6.17
C GLN A 189 -15.39 23.13 -5.89
N GLU A 190 -14.77 23.80 -6.87
CA GLU A 190 -14.43 25.22 -6.76
C GLU A 190 -15.67 26.12 -6.60
N LYS A 191 -16.72 25.87 -7.38
CA LYS A 191 -17.99 26.62 -7.27
C LYS A 191 -18.67 26.42 -5.92
N GLU A 192 -18.54 25.25 -5.34
CA GLU A 192 -19.12 24.89 -4.04
C GLU A 192 -18.22 25.31 -2.86
N GLY A 193 -17.03 25.88 -3.12
CA GLY A 193 -16.05 26.24 -2.09
C GLY A 193 -15.37 25.06 -1.41
N ASN A 194 -15.44 23.87 -2.02
CA ASN A 194 -14.84 22.66 -1.50
C ASN A 194 -13.36 22.56 -1.88
N LYS A 195 -12.62 21.69 -1.17
CA LYS A 195 -11.22 21.40 -1.48
C LYS A 195 -11.08 20.68 -2.83
N LEU A 196 -10.21 21.21 -3.69
CA LEU A 196 -9.90 20.61 -4.99
C LEU A 196 -9.09 19.33 -4.82
N PHE A 197 -9.32 18.37 -5.71
CA PHE A 197 -8.47 17.21 -5.85
C PHE A 197 -7.18 17.56 -6.58
N SER A 198 -6.05 17.02 -6.14
CA SER A 198 -4.74 17.35 -6.69
C SER A 198 -4.46 16.68 -8.04
N ASN A 199 -4.97 15.48 -8.26
CA ASN A 199 -4.83 14.73 -9.51
C ASN A 199 -5.97 13.70 -9.68
N PRO A 200 -6.15 13.10 -10.88
CA PRO A 200 -7.16 12.10 -11.15
C PRO A 200 -7.10 10.86 -10.23
N ARG A 201 -5.90 10.39 -9.89
CA ARG A 201 -5.72 9.27 -8.95
C ARG A 201 -6.29 9.56 -7.57
N ASN A 202 -5.97 10.73 -7.00
CA ASN A 202 -6.49 11.13 -5.69
C ASN A 202 -8.00 11.35 -5.74
N ALA A 203 -8.52 11.87 -6.85
CA ALA A 203 -9.94 12.02 -7.07
C ALA A 203 -10.64 10.64 -7.14
N ALA A 204 -10.08 9.69 -7.87
CA ALA A 204 -10.60 8.32 -7.95
C ALA A 204 -10.59 7.63 -6.58
N SER A 205 -9.44 7.61 -5.90
CA SER A 205 -9.28 6.97 -4.59
C SER A 205 -10.18 7.60 -3.52
N GLY A 206 -10.26 8.94 -3.48
CA GLY A 206 -11.12 9.66 -2.53
C GLY A 206 -12.61 9.47 -2.82
N SER A 207 -13.00 9.39 -4.10
CA SER A 207 -14.40 9.15 -4.51
C SER A 207 -14.83 7.70 -4.25
N LEU A 208 -13.90 6.75 -4.38
CA LEU A 208 -14.17 5.33 -4.15
C LEU A 208 -14.39 5.01 -2.65
N ARG A 209 -13.78 5.76 -1.75
CA ARG A 209 -13.81 5.52 -0.29
C ARG A 209 -14.77 6.46 0.44
N GLN A 210 -15.96 6.68 -0.13
CA GLN A 210 -17.04 7.43 0.50
C GLN A 210 -17.94 6.51 1.32
N LEU A 211 -18.27 6.92 2.53
CA LEU A 211 -19.21 6.14 3.38
C LEU A 211 -20.62 6.12 2.83
N ASP A 212 -21.00 7.15 2.06
CA ASP A 212 -22.24 7.19 1.31
C ASP A 212 -21.98 6.80 -0.16
N PRO A 213 -22.49 5.65 -0.64
CA PRO A 213 -22.35 5.21 -2.02
C PRO A 213 -22.97 6.17 -3.05
N GLN A 214 -23.91 7.03 -2.65
CA GLN A 214 -24.51 8.04 -3.54
C GLN A 214 -23.46 9.07 -3.98
N ILE A 215 -22.53 9.43 -3.09
CA ILE A 215 -21.42 10.32 -3.43
C ILE A 215 -20.52 9.63 -4.48
N THR A 216 -20.19 8.34 -4.30
CA THR A 216 -19.42 7.57 -5.29
C THR A 216 -20.16 7.52 -6.64
N LYS A 217 -21.47 7.30 -6.64
CA LYS A 217 -22.31 7.29 -7.84
C LYS A 217 -22.25 8.61 -8.61
N SER A 218 -22.22 9.74 -7.90
CA SER A 218 -22.14 11.06 -8.53
C SER A 218 -20.76 11.36 -9.16
N ARG A 219 -19.78 10.46 -8.95
CA ARG A 219 -18.40 10.60 -9.47
C ARG A 219 -18.22 9.73 -10.71
N PRO A 220 -17.68 10.26 -11.80
CA PRO A 220 -17.48 9.54 -13.05
C PRO A 220 -16.26 8.62 -12.97
N LEU A 221 -16.39 7.50 -12.27
CA LEU A 221 -15.36 6.50 -12.11
C LEU A 221 -15.47 5.44 -13.20
N HIS A 222 -14.33 5.02 -13.73
CA HIS A 222 -14.17 3.94 -14.68
C HIS A 222 -13.27 2.84 -14.13
N PHE A 223 -13.30 1.67 -14.76
CA PHE A 223 -12.54 0.50 -14.34
C PHE A 223 -11.88 -0.17 -15.54
N PHE A 224 -10.63 -0.63 -15.38
CA PHE A 224 -10.01 -1.61 -16.27
C PHE A 224 -9.51 -2.81 -15.48
N ALA A 225 -9.84 -4.01 -15.97
CA ALA A 225 -9.28 -5.25 -15.45
C ALA A 225 -7.81 -5.39 -15.91
N HIS A 226 -6.93 -5.76 -14.98
CA HIS A 226 -5.51 -5.96 -15.27
C HIS A 226 -4.97 -7.32 -14.80
N GLY A 227 -5.79 -8.18 -14.23
CA GLY A 227 -5.33 -9.51 -13.81
C GLY A 227 -6.38 -10.32 -13.10
N VAL A 228 -6.01 -11.56 -12.83
CA VAL A 228 -6.83 -12.55 -12.13
C VAL A 228 -6.18 -12.90 -10.80
N GLY A 229 -7.00 -13.05 -9.77
CA GLY A 229 -6.60 -13.59 -8.48
C GLY A 229 -6.92 -15.09 -8.38
N ILE A 230 -7.95 -15.43 -7.60
CA ILE A 230 -8.43 -16.81 -7.47
C ILE A 230 -9.47 -17.12 -8.55
N THR A 231 -9.40 -18.36 -9.08
CA THR A 231 -10.40 -18.90 -9.99
C THR A 231 -10.79 -20.31 -9.56
N GLN A 232 -12.08 -20.65 -9.72
CA GLN A 232 -12.60 -22.01 -9.57
C GLN A 232 -13.53 -22.32 -10.73
N GLY A 233 -13.43 -23.54 -11.26
CA GLY A 233 -14.22 -23.98 -12.41
C GLY A 233 -13.62 -23.61 -13.76
N ILE A 234 -12.48 -22.89 -13.79
CA ILE A 234 -11.74 -22.55 -15.01
C ILE A 234 -10.23 -22.47 -14.73
N SER A 235 -9.44 -22.80 -15.72
CA SER A 235 -7.98 -22.61 -15.74
C SER A 235 -7.57 -21.88 -17.01
N PHE A 236 -6.49 -21.10 -16.93
CA PHE A 236 -5.95 -20.34 -18.04
C PHE A 236 -4.52 -20.76 -18.31
N SER A 237 -4.11 -20.76 -19.57
CA SER A 237 -2.76 -21.06 -20.02
C SER A 237 -1.89 -19.80 -20.17
N SER A 238 -2.50 -18.64 -20.43
CA SER A 238 -1.78 -17.42 -20.70
C SER A 238 -2.54 -16.17 -20.24
N GLN A 239 -1.82 -15.05 -20.08
CA GLN A 239 -2.42 -13.73 -19.80
C GLN A 239 -3.37 -13.33 -20.95
N GLU A 240 -2.97 -13.53 -22.18
CA GLU A 240 -3.80 -13.26 -23.35
C GLU A 240 -5.17 -13.94 -23.27
N GLU A 241 -5.19 -15.22 -22.87
CA GLU A 241 -6.43 -15.97 -22.70
C GLU A 241 -7.31 -15.37 -21.57
N VAL A 242 -6.70 -14.96 -20.45
CA VAL A 242 -7.40 -14.28 -19.34
C VAL A 242 -8.13 -13.04 -19.85
N PHE A 243 -7.44 -12.19 -20.62
CA PHE A 243 -8.02 -10.92 -21.08
C PHE A 243 -9.09 -11.15 -22.16
N LYS A 244 -8.92 -12.09 -23.08
CA LYS A 244 -9.96 -12.50 -24.03
C LYS A 244 -11.23 -13.00 -23.32
N LYS A 245 -11.06 -13.72 -22.21
CA LYS A 245 -12.20 -14.14 -21.39
C LYS A 245 -12.84 -12.96 -20.66
N PHE A 246 -12.06 -12.03 -20.11
CA PHE A 246 -12.60 -10.81 -19.50
C PHE A 246 -13.49 -10.05 -20.48
N GLU A 247 -13.02 -9.80 -21.69
CA GLU A 247 -13.83 -9.18 -22.77
C GLU A 247 -15.12 -9.95 -23.02
N SER A 248 -15.01 -11.28 -23.17
CA SER A 248 -16.18 -12.13 -23.42
C SER A 248 -17.20 -12.15 -22.29
N TRP A 249 -16.77 -11.85 -21.07
CA TRP A 249 -17.62 -11.73 -19.88
C TRP A 249 -18.11 -10.30 -19.61
N GLY A 250 -17.75 -9.34 -20.48
CA GLY A 250 -18.16 -7.94 -20.36
C GLY A 250 -17.36 -7.13 -19.35
N LEU A 251 -16.21 -7.62 -18.91
CA LEU A 251 -15.27 -6.86 -18.08
C LEU A 251 -14.44 -5.93 -18.97
N PRO A 252 -14.36 -4.63 -18.66
CA PRO A 252 -13.58 -3.71 -19.46
C PRO A 252 -12.08 -4.00 -19.30
N VAL A 253 -11.40 -4.11 -20.44
CA VAL A 253 -9.94 -4.22 -20.55
C VAL A 253 -9.39 -3.05 -21.33
N ASN A 254 -8.12 -2.72 -21.10
CA ASN A 254 -7.53 -1.62 -21.84
C ASN A 254 -7.32 -2.03 -23.32
N PRO A 255 -7.82 -1.25 -24.29
CA PRO A 255 -7.70 -1.60 -25.72
C PRO A 255 -6.26 -1.55 -26.26
N LEU A 256 -5.32 -0.96 -25.52
CA LEU A 256 -3.91 -0.87 -25.88
C LEU A 256 -3.09 -2.10 -25.42
N ASN A 257 -3.74 -3.08 -24.78
CA ASN A 257 -3.06 -4.32 -24.39
C ASN A 257 -2.59 -5.08 -25.63
N THR A 258 -1.38 -5.65 -25.58
CA THR A 258 -0.81 -6.40 -26.68
C THR A 258 0.15 -7.51 -26.23
N ILE A 259 0.52 -8.38 -27.14
CA ILE A 259 1.56 -9.40 -26.96
C ILE A 259 2.83 -8.94 -27.66
N ALA A 260 3.92 -8.88 -26.92
CA ALA A 260 5.27 -8.75 -27.45
C ALA A 260 5.92 -10.14 -27.56
N ILE A 261 6.46 -10.45 -28.72
CA ILE A 261 7.12 -11.73 -28.98
C ILE A 261 8.60 -11.70 -28.63
N ASP A 262 9.18 -10.51 -28.53
CA ASP A 262 10.57 -10.26 -28.16
C ASP A 262 10.75 -8.96 -27.38
N LEU A 263 12.00 -8.64 -27.02
CA LEU A 263 12.35 -7.44 -26.27
C LEU A 263 12.20 -6.16 -27.11
N ASP A 264 12.46 -6.25 -28.42
CA ASP A 264 12.33 -5.10 -29.31
C ASP A 264 10.87 -4.68 -29.44
N ASP A 265 9.95 -5.64 -29.48
CA ASP A 265 8.51 -5.33 -29.46
C ASP A 265 8.08 -4.69 -28.13
N CYS A 266 8.64 -5.14 -27.00
CA CYS A 266 8.42 -4.49 -25.71
C CYS A 266 8.88 -3.02 -25.70
N ILE A 267 10.06 -2.75 -26.28
CA ILE A 267 10.61 -1.39 -26.35
C ILE A 267 9.73 -0.52 -27.26
N LYS A 268 9.37 -1.00 -28.45
CA LYS A 268 8.47 -0.26 -29.36
C LYS A 268 7.12 0.04 -28.70
N TYR A 269 6.54 -0.92 -28.00
CA TYR A 269 5.31 -0.71 -27.26
C TYR A 269 5.45 0.44 -26.24
N PHE A 270 6.54 0.46 -25.46
CA PHE A 270 6.80 1.54 -24.51
C PHE A 270 6.88 2.90 -25.21
N GLU A 271 7.65 3.00 -26.30
CA GLU A 271 7.82 4.24 -27.05
C GLU A 271 6.51 4.75 -27.65
N GLU A 272 5.67 3.84 -28.17
CA GLU A 272 4.34 4.19 -28.70
C GLU A 272 3.41 4.71 -27.60
N ILE A 273 3.38 4.04 -26.44
CA ILE A 273 2.55 4.47 -25.32
C ILE A 273 3.05 5.80 -24.74
N ASP A 274 4.36 5.99 -24.57
CA ASP A 274 4.92 7.25 -24.07
C ASP A 274 4.61 8.42 -25.01
N LYS A 275 4.74 8.22 -26.32
CA LYS A 275 4.41 9.23 -27.33
C LYS A 275 2.93 9.64 -27.32
N ASN A 276 2.04 8.68 -27.05
CA ASN A 276 0.58 8.89 -27.14
C ASN A 276 -0.06 9.17 -25.78
N ARG A 277 0.67 9.13 -24.66
CA ARG A 277 0.11 9.20 -23.30
C ARG A 277 -0.70 10.46 -23.02
N GLU A 278 -0.32 11.60 -23.61
CA GLU A 278 -1.03 12.86 -23.42
C GLU A 278 -2.42 12.85 -24.05
N SER A 279 -2.60 12.11 -25.14
CA SER A 279 -3.87 11.98 -25.87
C SER A 279 -4.86 11.03 -25.15
N LEU A 280 -4.40 10.21 -24.21
CA LEU A 280 -5.26 9.31 -23.47
C LEU A 280 -6.12 10.09 -22.47
N ASN A 281 -7.40 9.78 -22.42
CA ASN A 281 -8.34 10.40 -21.47
C ASN A 281 -8.20 9.83 -20.03
N TYR A 282 -7.12 9.15 -19.73
CA TYR A 282 -6.77 8.65 -18.39
C TYR A 282 -5.27 8.78 -18.15
N GLU A 283 -4.89 8.83 -16.86
CA GLU A 283 -3.48 8.91 -16.49
C GLU A 283 -2.83 7.53 -16.46
N ILE A 284 -1.61 7.47 -16.96
CA ILE A 284 -0.74 6.30 -16.89
C ILE A 284 0.65 6.72 -16.39
N ASP A 285 1.29 5.89 -15.60
CA ASP A 285 2.60 6.17 -15.03
C ASP A 285 3.72 5.28 -15.59
N GLY A 286 3.41 4.51 -16.63
CA GLY A 286 4.31 3.59 -17.31
C GLY A 286 3.58 2.51 -18.08
N VAL A 287 4.27 1.42 -18.34
CA VAL A 287 3.73 0.17 -18.90
C VAL A 287 4.06 -1.00 -18.00
N VAL A 288 3.29 -2.07 -18.08
CA VAL A 288 3.56 -3.32 -17.35
C VAL A 288 3.86 -4.41 -18.35
N TYR A 289 4.93 -5.14 -18.09
CA TYR A 289 5.27 -6.37 -18.81
C TYR A 289 5.04 -7.57 -17.89
N LYS A 290 4.32 -8.57 -18.36
CA LYS A 290 4.05 -9.81 -17.67
C LYS A 290 4.47 -10.98 -18.55
N VAL A 291 5.15 -11.97 -18.01
CA VAL A 291 5.38 -13.23 -18.75
C VAL A 291 4.02 -13.79 -19.18
N ASN A 292 3.81 -14.01 -20.48
CA ASN A 292 2.49 -14.36 -21.00
C ASN A 292 2.01 -15.75 -20.55
N ASN A 293 2.90 -16.74 -20.46
CA ASN A 293 2.57 -18.10 -20.04
C ASN A 293 2.41 -18.19 -18.52
N LEU A 294 1.26 -18.70 -18.05
CA LEU A 294 0.95 -18.76 -16.60
C LEU A 294 1.70 -19.88 -15.87
N ASP A 295 2.02 -20.98 -16.53
CA ASP A 295 2.85 -22.03 -15.92
C ASP A 295 4.28 -21.54 -15.69
N ASP A 296 4.79 -20.72 -16.59
CA ASP A 296 6.10 -20.09 -16.42
C ASP A 296 6.08 -19.03 -15.32
N GLN A 297 4.99 -18.26 -15.17
CA GLN A 297 4.82 -17.37 -14.01
C GLN A 297 4.90 -18.15 -12.69
N ASN A 298 4.25 -19.31 -12.61
CA ASN A 298 4.26 -20.17 -11.42
C ASN A 298 5.68 -20.69 -11.11
N LYS A 299 6.46 -21.06 -12.14
CA LYS A 299 7.87 -21.52 -12.00
C LYS A 299 8.78 -20.37 -11.51
N ILE A 300 8.64 -19.18 -12.08
CA ILE A 300 9.42 -17.98 -11.72
C ILE A 300 9.09 -17.54 -10.29
N GLY A 301 7.83 -17.62 -9.90
CA GLY A 301 7.33 -17.33 -8.55
C GLY A 301 7.28 -15.87 -8.19
N GLU A 302 7.15 -15.65 -6.89
CA GLU A 302 6.92 -14.34 -6.27
C GLU A 302 7.92 -14.12 -5.12
N ILE A 303 8.16 -12.87 -4.74
CA ILE A 303 8.84 -12.48 -3.51
C ILE A 303 7.82 -11.77 -2.60
N ALA A 304 8.19 -11.49 -1.36
CA ALA A 304 7.27 -10.98 -0.33
C ALA A 304 6.36 -9.81 -0.79
N ARG A 305 6.83 -8.96 -1.71
CA ARG A 305 6.10 -7.76 -2.14
C ARG A 305 5.81 -7.65 -3.62
N SER A 306 6.42 -8.49 -4.46
CA SER A 306 6.24 -8.40 -5.92
C SER A 306 6.42 -9.73 -6.63
N PRO A 307 5.72 -9.95 -7.76
CA PRO A 307 5.98 -11.08 -8.64
C PRO A 307 7.34 -10.92 -9.32
N ARG A 308 8.03 -12.05 -9.54
CA ARG A 308 9.29 -12.08 -10.30
C ARG A 308 9.06 -12.14 -11.81
N TRP A 309 7.84 -12.44 -12.23
CA TRP A 309 7.43 -12.61 -13.62
C TRP A 309 6.80 -11.35 -14.24
N ALA A 310 6.70 -10.25 -13.47
CA ALA A 310 6.17 -8.99 -13.97
C ALA A 310 7.02 -7.81 -13.50
N ILE A 311 7.09 -6.77 -14.34
CA ILE A 311 7.78 -5.52 -14.04
C ILE A 311 7.02 -4.34 -14.60
N ALA A 312 7.04 -3.21 -13.89
CA ALA A 312 6.52 -1.93 -14.36
C ALA A 312 7.66 -1.07 -14.88
N ARG A 313 7.64 -0.72 -16.17
CA ARG A 313 8.54 0.24 -16.77
C ARG A 313 7.90 1.63 -16.68
N LYS A 314 8.51 2.49 -15.90
CA LYS A 314 8.01 3.84 -15.62
C LYS A 314 8.46 4.81 -16.72
N PHE A 315 7.59 5.75 -17.05
CA PHE A 315 7.99 6.86 -17.90
C PHE A 315 9.05 7.72 -17.22
N PRO A 316 9.86 8.47 -18.01
CA PRO A 316 10.73 9.47 -17.45
C PRO A 316 9.94 10.40 -16.52
N ALA A 317 10.45 10.61 -15.32
CA ALA A 317 9.79 11.49 -14.36
C ALA A 317 9.76 12.92 -14.90
N GLU A 318 8.62 13.59 -14.76
CA GLU A 318 8.52 15.01 -15.11
C GLU A 318 9.53 15.82 -14.29
N GLU A 319 10.21 16.73 -14.95
CA GLU A 319 11.15 17.65 -14.35
C GLU A 319 10.55 19.05 -14.30
N ALA A 320 10.73 19.72 -13.18
CA ALA A 320 10.34 21.12 -13.03
C ALA A 320 11.48 21.95 -12.43
N LYS A 321 11.55 23.22 -12.86
CA LYS A 321 12.48 24.18 -12.30
C LYS A 321 11.81 24.97 -11.18
N THR A 322 12.51 25.13 -10.06
CA THR A 322 12.06 25.94 -8.93
C THR A 322 13.27 26.52 -8.21
N LYS A 323 13.01 27.36 -7.19
CA LYS A 323 14.04 28.00 -6.40
C LYS A 323 14.04 27.48 -4.97
N ILE A 324 15.22 27.29 -4.37
CA ILE A 324 15.38 26.97 -2.96
C ILE A 324 15.14 28.25 -2.14
N ILE A 325 14.15 28.22 -1.25
CA ILE A 325 13.89 29.27 -0.27
C ILE A 325 14.86 29.12 0.90
N ASP A 326 14.94 27.89 1.45
CA ASP A 326 15.73 27.57 2.64
C ASP A 326 16.05 26.07 2.71
N ILE A 327 16.99 25.68 3.58
CA ILE A 327 17.31 24.27 3.86
C ILE A 327 17.21 24.02 5.35
N ASN A 328 16.23 23.23 5.73
CA ASN A 328 15.93 22.87 7.12
C ASN A 328 16.42 21.46 7.44
N PHE A 329 16.65 21.18 8.71
CA PHE A 329 17.07 19.91 9.23
C PHE A 329 15.97 19.30 10.09
N GLN A 330 15.35 18.21 9.61
CA GLN A 330 14.25 17.54 10.30
C GLN A 330 14.73 16.31 11.05
N VAL A 331 14.31 16.16 12.31
CA VAL A 331 14.69 15.03 13.16
C VAL A 331 13.64 13.94 13.09
N GLY A 332 14.03 12.74 12.67
CA GLY A 332 13.18 11.56 12.67
C GLY A 332 13.10 10.84 14.02
N ARG A 333 12.20 9.87 14.15
CA ARG A 333 12.02 9.08 15.39
C ARG A 333 13.29 8.36 15.88
N THR A 334 14.17 7.96 14.99
CA THR A 334 15.45 7.32 15.31
C THR A 334 16.54 8.32 15.71
N GLY A 335 16.23 9.62 15.65
CA GLY A 335 17.17 10.70 15.89
C GLY A 335 17.98 11.11 14.66
N VAL A 336 17.80 10.45 13.51
CA VAL A 336 18.44 10.84 12.24
C VAL A 336 17.91 12.22 11.85
N ILE A 337 18.84 13.11 11.52
CA ILE A 337 18.59 14.48 11.09
C ILE A 337 18.74 14.52 9.57
N THR A 338 17.62 14.75 8.89
CA THR A 338 17.54 14.74 7.43
C THR A 338 17.46 16.18 6.90
N PRO A 339 18.32 16.59 5.97
CA PRO A 339 18.21 17.87 5.32
C PRO A 339 17.03 17.88 4.33
N VAL A 340 16.22 18.94 4.40
CA VAL A 340 15.03 19.14 3.55
C VAL A 340 15.09 20.54 2.95
N ALA A 341 15.10 20.65 1.64
CA ALA A 341 15.01 21.92 0.93
C ALA A 341 13.56 22.40 0.92
N LYS A 342 13.32 23.61 1.39
CA LYS A 342 12.08 24.37 1.21
C LYS A 342 12.14 25.08 -0.15
N LEU A 343 11.15 24.86 -0.99
CA LEU A 343 11.12 25.33 -2.37
C LEU A 343 10.03 26.36 -2.59
N GLU A 344 10.21 27.26 -3.56
CA GLU A 344 9.09 27.95 -4.16
C GLU A 344 8.12 26.91 -4.71
N LYS A 345 6.81 27.11 -4.45
CA LYS A 345 5.79 26.15 -4.85
C LYS A 345 5.79 25.92 -6.35
N VAL A 346 5.97 24.69 -6.78
CA VAL A 346 6.02 24.31 -8.19
C VAL A 346 5.16 23.08 -8.44
N PHE A 347 4.50 23.05 -9.59
CA PHE A 347 3.70 21.91 -10.02
C PHE A 347 4.58 20.93 -10.78
N VAL A 348 4.61 19.66 -10.36
CA VAL A 348 5.38 18.60 -11.03
C VAL A 348 4.75 17.23 -10.72
N GLY A 349 4.58 16.40 -11.75
CA GLY A 349 4.00 15.08 -11.61
C GLY A 349 2.61 15.12 -10.98
N GLY A 350 1.74 16.04 -11.41
CA GLY A 350 0.35 16.13 -10.96
C GLY A 350 0.14 16.69 -9.54
N VAL A 351 1.17 17.22 -8.86
CA VAL A 351 1.03 17.81 -7.51
C VAL A 351 1.88 19.07 -7.34
N ASN A 352 1.48 19.91 -6.37
CA ASN A 352 2.28 21.04 -5.94
C ASN A 352 3.33 20.61 -4.90
N VAL A 353 4.60 20.86 -5.22
CA VAL A 353 5.74 20.57 -4.36
C VAL A 353 6.29 21.85 -3.75
N SER A 354 6.45 21.88 -2.43
CA SER A 354 7.07 22.98 -1.68
C SER A 354 8.22 22.52 -0.78
N ASN A 355 8.42 21.20 -0.62
CA ASN A 355 9.52 20.63 0.15
C ASN A 355 10.11 19.44 -0.59
N CYS A 356 11.43 19.30 -0.53
CA CYS A 356 12.16 18.24 -1.20
C CYS A 356 13.24 17.70 -0.27
N THR A 357 13.24 16.38 -0.06
CA THR A 357 14.29 15.77 0.75
C THR A 357 15.64 15.78 0.03
N LEU A 358 16.70 16.01 0.78
CA LEU A 358 18.09 15.83 0.34
C LEU A 358 18.67 14.50 0.85
N HIS A 359 17.79 13.60 1.32
CA HIS A 359 18.06 12.25 1.78
C HIS A 359 19.07 12.15 2.93
N ASN A 360 20.31 12.54 2.70
CA ASN A 360 21.41 12.43 3.67
C ASN A 360 22.46 13.53 3.46
N ILE A 361 23.50 13.50 4.28
CA ILE A 361 24.57 14.51 4.25
C ILE A 361 25.45 14.37 2.99
N ASP A 362 25.68 13.16 2.52
CA ASP A 362 26.50 12.94 1.32
C ASP A 362 25.80 13.55 0.08
N GLU A 363 24.50 13.43 -0.01
CA GLU A 363 23.70 14.04 -1.09
C GLU A 363 23.66 15.58 -0.97
N LEU A 364 23.54 16.11 0.26
CA LEU A 364 23.68 17.54 0.52
C LEU A 364 25.06 18.06 0.09
N GLU A 365 26.13 17.34 0.40
CA GLU A 365 27.50 17.71 0.00
C GLU A 365 27.71 17.58 -1.52
N ARG A 366 27.17 16.53 -2.14
CA ARG A 366 27.29 16.26 -3.58
C ARG A 366 26.60 17.32 -4.42
N LEU A 367 25.38 17.71 -4.06
CA LEU A 367 24.59 18.70 -4.77
C LEU A 367 25.02 20.15 -4.45
N ASP A 368 25.55 20.38 -3.24
CA ASP A 368 25.89 21.71 -2.68
C ASP A 368 24.76 22.75 -2.92
N PRO A 369 23.49 22.41 -2.57
CA PRO A 369 22.37 23.33 -2.74
C PRO A 369 22.45 24.44 -1.71
N ARG A 370 22.05 25.68 -2.10
CA ARG A 370 22.06 26.84 -1.21
C ARG A 370 20.76 27.63 -1.35
N PRO A 371 20.32 28.32 -0.29
CA PRO A 371 19.20 29.25 -0.41
C PRO A 371 19.40 30.23 -1.57
N GLY A 372 18.36 30.42 -2.36
CA GLY A 372 18.39 31.25 -3.57
C GLY A 372 18.83 30.54 -4.87
N ASP A 373 19.31 29.29 -4.81
CA ASP A 373 19.66 28.55 -6.01
C ASP A 373 18.40 28.11 -6.79
N ASP A 374 18.51 28.18 -8.11
CA ASP A 374 17.56 27.52 -9.01
C ASP A 374 17.92 26.03 -9.08
N VAL A 375 16.94 25.17 -8.97
CA VAL A 375 17.10 23.72 -9.00
C VAL A 375 16.13 23.05 -9.95
N VAL A 376 16.54 21.89 -10.46
CA VAL A 376 15.65 20.99 -11.18
C VAL A 376 15.22 19.90 -10.21
N ILE A 377 13.93 19.72 -10.07
CA ILE A 377 13.35 18.65 -9.27
C ILE A 377 12.59 17.65 -10.15
N LYS A 378 12.52 16.41 -9.71
CA LYS A 378 11.64 15.36 -10.25
C LYS A 378 10.90 14.66 -9.13
N ARG A 379 9.79 14.00 -9.45
CA ARG A 379 9.14 13.06 -8.53
C ARG A 379 9.55 11.62 -8.88
N ALA A 380 10.42 11.04 -8.06
CA ALA A 380 10.83 9.65 -8.25
C ALA A 380 9.65 8.72 -7.93
N GLY A 381 9.27 7.88 -8.92
CA GLY A 381 8.16 6.93 -8.79
C GLY A 381 6.81 7.59 -8.47
N ASP A 382 6.62 8.84 -8.88
CA ASP A 382 5.44 9.68 -8.64
C ASP A 382 5.07 9.91 -7.15
N VAL A 383 6.02 9.67 -6.23
CA VAL A 383 5.77 9.79 -4.79
C VAL A 383 6.65 10.82 -4.11
N ILE A 384 7.98 10.71 -4.22
CA ILE A 384 8.92 11.52 -3.43
C ILE A 384 9.65 12.52 -4.33
N PRO A 385 9.54 13.86 -4.06
CA PRO A 385 10.31 14.86 -4.77
C PRO A 385 11.81 14.75 -4.46
N GLN A 386 12.64 14.86 -5.51
CA GLN A 386 14.09 14.82 -5.44
C GLN A 386 14.70 15.97 -6.22
N ILE A 387 15.75 16.60 -5.69
CA ILE A 387 16.57 17.55 -6.44
C ILE A 387 17.56 16.76 -7.29
N ILE A 388 17.47 16.90 -8.61
CA ILE A 388 18.38 16.23 -9.56
C ILE A 388 19.64 17.05 -9.75
N LYS A 389 19.44 18.36 -9.92
CA LYS A 389 20.50 19.28 -10.32
C LYS A 389 20.30 20.65 -9.71
N VAL A 390 21.38 21.22 -9.22
CA VAL A 390 21.47 22.63 -8.84
C VAL A 390 21.97 23.40 -10.06
N ILE A 391 21.22 24.42 -10.49
CA ILE A 391 21.61 25.33 -11.55
C ILE A 391 22.37 26.48 -10.89
N ALA A 392 23.62 26.23 -10.53
CA ALA A 392 24.49 27.26 -9.95
C ALA A 392 24.81 28.33 -10.98
N LYS A 393 24.43 29.56 -10.70
CA LYS A 393 24.54 30.63 -11.74
C LYS A 393 25.52 31.72 -11.44
N ASP A 394 25.82 32.07 -10.19
CA ASP A 394 26.54 33.33 -9.90
C ASP A 394 27.62 33.23 -8.86
N LYS A 395 28.59 34.17 -8.97
CA LYS A 395 29.62 34.44 -7.95
C LYS A 395 29.07 34.91 -6.62
N ASN A 396 27.79 35.29 -6.56
CA ASN A 396 27.08 35.82 -5.39
C ASN A 396 26.09 34.79 -4.75
N ARG A 397 26.33 33.49 -4.88
CA ARG A 397 25.53 32.47 -4.17
C ARG A 397 25.59 32.68 -2.66
N ALA A 398 24.54 32.32 -1.95
CA ALA A 398 24.53 32.24 -0.47
C ALA A 398 25.68 31.35 0.04
N SER A 399 26.05 31.50 1.29
CA SER A 399 27.08 30.66 1.91
C SER A 399 26.68 29.19 1.91
N LYS A 400 27.68 28.30 1.88
CA LYS A 400 27.45 26.86 1.98
C LYS A 400 26.66 26.52 3.25
N VAL A 401 25.69 25.62 3.14
CA VAL A 401 24.88 25.15 4.26
C VAL A 401 25.78 24.48 5.30
N LYS A 402 25.70 24.95 6.52
CA LYS A 402 26.46 24.39 7.65
C LYS A 402 25.60 23.33 8.35
N LEU A 403 26.20 22.17 8.64
CA LEU A 403 25.53 21.16 9.44
C LEU A 403 25.28 21.70 10.87
N PRO A 404 24.09 21.49 11.42
CA PRO A 404 23.83 21.88 12.80
C PRO A 404 24.71 21.07 13.76
N LYS A 405 25.33 21.76 14.71
CA LYS A 405 26.08 21.13 15.80
C LYS A 405 25.18 20.70 16.94
N LEU A 406 24.03 21.34 17.08
CA LEU A 406 23.00 21.03 18.06
C LEU A 406 21.71 20.70 17.36
N CYS A 407 20.97 19.75 17.91
CA CYS A 407 19.58 19.48 17.58
C CYS A 407 18.68 20.58 18.13
N GLU A 408 17.46 20.72 17.62
CA GLU A 408 16.45 21.65 18.16
C GLU A 408 16.17 21.43 19.66
N CYS A 409 16.37 20.21 20.16
CA CYS A 409 16.25 19.89 21.60
C CYS A 409 17.46 20.36 22.45
N GLY A 410 18.45 21.06 21.86
CA GLY A 410 19.68 21.50 22.54
C GLY A 410 20.77 20.44 22.69
N SER A 411 20.48 19.19 22.40
CA SER A 411 21.48 18.11 22.47
C SER A 411 22.43 18.14 21.27
N GLU A 412 23.62 17.58 21.44
CA GLU A 412 24.62 17.50 20.40
C GLU A 412 24.10 16.71 19.18
N ALA A 413 24.41 17.22 17.99
CA ALA A 413 24.14 16.56 16.71
C ALA A 413 25.47 16.13 16.10
N THR A 414 25.70 14.82 16.00
CA THR A 414 26.95 14.25 15.52
C THR A 414 26.73 13.42 14.26
N LEU A 415 27.77 13.37 13.41
CA LEU A 415 27.78 12.40 12.32
C LEU A 415 27.83 11.01 12.95
N ASN A 416 26.77 10.24 12.73
CA ASN A 416 26.72 8.87 13.22
C ASN A 416 27.67 8.03 12.37
N HIS A 417 28.69 7.49 13.03
CA HIS A 417 29.61 6.55 12.40
C HIS A 417 28.94 5.17 12.43
N ALA A 418 28.85 4.51 11.28
CA ALA A 418 28.50 3.10 11.26
C ALA A 418 29.57 2.38 12.09
N GLU A 419 29.14 1.73 13.17
CA GLU A 419 30.04 0.92 13.99
C GLU A 419 30.30 -0.39 13.25
N SER A 420 31.57 -0.67 12.97
CA SER A 420 32.01 -1.98 12.54
C SER A 420 33.06 -2.52 13.54
N TRP A 421 33.18 -3.81 13.57
CA TRP A 421 34.01 -4.52 14.51
C TRP A 421 35.08 -5.29 13.75
N GLU A 422 36.36 -5.02 14.03
CA GLU A 422 37.47 -5.76 13.47
C GLU A 422 37.95 -6.78 14.48
N VAL A 423 37.92 -8.04 14.07
CA VAL A 423 38.56 -9.13 14.80
C VAL A 423 39.97 -9.28 14.25
N ARG A 424 40.99 -9.16 15.12
CA ARG A 424 42.39 -9.18 14.74
C ARG A 424 43.15 -10.26 15.50
N ASP A 425 44.11 -10.90 14.81
CA ASP A 425 45.17 -11.70 15.40
C ASP A 425 46.44 -10.83 15.47
N HIS A 426 46.79 -10.34 16.67
CA HIS A 426 47.76 -9.29 16.85
C HIS A 426 47.45 -8.05 15.99
N GLN A 427 48.25 -7.77 14.97
CA GLN A 427 48.04 -6.65 14.04
C GLN A 427 47.34 -7.06 12.75
N THR A 428 47.11 -8.35 12.53
CA THR A 428 46.52 -8.86 11.29
C THR A 428 45.01 -8.85 11.39
N LEU A 429 44.34 -8.18 10.44
CA LEU A 429 42.86 -8.20 10.31
C LEU A 429 42.40 -9.59 9.87
N ILE A 430 41.63 -10.27 10.71
CA ILE A 430 41.03 -11.57 10.40
C ILE A 430 39.69 -11.36 9.71
N LYS A 431 38.81 -10.55 10.31
CA LYS A 431 37.47 -10.27 9.73
C LYS A 431 36.96 -8.92 10.21
N LYS A 432 36.24 -8.24 9.32
CA LYS A 432 35.47 -7.04 9.65
C LYS A 432 33.97 -7.40 9.65
N LEU A 433 33.24 -6.99 10.68
CA LEU A 433 31.87 -7.37 10.96
C LEU A 433 31.06 -6.14 11.37
N ASP A 434 29.79 -6.12 10.99
CA ASP A 434 28.88 -5.02 11.32
C ASP A 434 28.09 -5.28 12.63
N SER A 435 28.30 -6.44 13.25
CA SER A 435 27.66 -6.84 14.51
C SER A 435 28.69 -7.17 15.58
N ILE A 436 28.51 -6.59 16.77
CA ILE A 436 29.31 -6.92 17.96
C ILE A 436 29.09 -8.37 18.39
N TYR A 437 27.88 -8.90 18.25
CA TYR A 437 27.54 -10.25 18.67
C TYR A 437 28.25 -11.27 17.79
N GLU A 438 28.22 -11.08 16.48
CA GLU A 438 28.94 -11.92 15.51
C GLU A 438 30.48 -11.87 15.75
N ALA A 439 30.99 -10.69 16.07
CA ALA A 439 32.42 -10.53 16.38
C ALA A 439 32.83 -11.24 17.69
N LYS A 440 32.01 -11.15 18.73
CA LYS A 440 32.21 -11.87 20.00
C LYS A 440 32.12 -13.39 19.81
N ASP A 441 31.15 -13.87 19.01
CA ASP A 441 31.00 -15.30 18.74
C ASP A 441 32.19 -15.85 17.94
N LEU A 442 32.68 -15.11 16.93
CA LEU A 442 33.88 -15.49 16.18
C LEU A 442 35.08 -15.64 17.10
N ILE A 443 35.27 -14.73 18.07
CA ILE A 443 36.36 -14.80 19.04
C ILE A 443 36.21 -16.01 19.96
N LYS A 444 35.00 -16.24 20.47
CA LYS A 444 34.70 -17.36 21.38
C LYS A 444 34.94 -18.71 20.71
N ASN A 445 34.54 -18.86 19.43
CA ASN A 445 34.64 -20.13 18.72
C ASN A 445 36.03 -20.40 18.13
N ALA A 446 36.90 -19.38 18.01
CA ALA A 446 38.22 -19.54 17.37
C ALA A 446 39.26 -20.20 18.26
N ASN A 447 39.06 -20.36 19.58
CA ASN A 447 40.05 -20.87 20.56
C ASN A 447 41.45 -20.21 20.45
N LYS A 448 41.51 -18.97 19.94
CA LYS A 448 42.73 -18.18 19.72
C LYS A 448 42.58 -16.83 20.42
N GLY A 449 43.69 -16.21 20.80
CA GLY A 449 43.70 -14.91 21.47
C GLY A 449 43.40 -13.73 20.55
N TYR A 450 42.32 -13.77 19.82
CA TYR A 450 41.88 -12.68 18.96
C TYR A 450 41.46 -11.46 19.78
N THR A 451 41.72 -10.28 19.24
CA THR A 451 41.33 -8.99 19.83
C THR A 451 40.22 -8.35 19.05
N LEU A 452 39.32 -7.66 19.77
CA LEU A 452 38.18 -6.96 19.19
C LEU A 452 38.47 -5.45 19.17
N HIS A 453 38.40 -4.87 17.99
CA HIS A 453 38.60 -3.44 17.80
C HIS A 453 37.32 -2.82 17.19
N LYS A 454 36.80 -1.80 17.87
CA LYS A 454 35.69 -0.99 17.33
C LYS A 454 36.25 -0.02 16.29
N VAL A 455 35.72 -0.05 15.08
CA VAL A 455 36.10 0.85 13.99
C VAL A 455 34.90 1.71 13.63
N GLN A 456 35.10 3.01 13.65
CA GLN A 456 34.09 3.95 13.21
C GLN A 456 34.30 4.27 11.73
N GLN A 457 33.26 4.04 10.92
CA GLN A 457 33.21 4.49 9.54
C GLN A 457 32.37 5.77 9.47
N ARG A 458 32.78 6.74 8.64
CA ARG A 458 31.97 7.93 8.38
C ARG A 458 30.61 7.48 7.85
N ALA A 459 29.55 7.83 8.56
CA ALA A 459 28.20 7.56 8.10
C ALA A 459 27.60 8.80 7.43
N ALA A 460 26.72 8.56 6.47
CA ALA A 460 26.01 9.60 5.72
C ALA A 460 24.95 10.35 6.53
N PHE A 461 24.77 10.02 7.82
CA PHE A 461 23.68 10.56 8.63
C PHE A 461 24.19 11.42 9.78
N LEU A 462 23.55 12.56 9.96
CA LEU A 462 23.62 13.33 11.19
C LEU A 462 22.60 12.76 12.19
N LYS A 463 22.96 12.56 13.45
CA LYS A 463 22.08 11.99 14.49
C LYS A 463 22.07 12.87 15.74
N CYS A 464 20.90 13.12 16.27
CA CYS A 464 20.70 13.75 17.56
C CYS A 464 21.09 12.79 18.68
N MET A 465 21.97 13.21 19.59
CA MET A 465 22.45 12.42 20.72
C MET A 465 21.57 12.54 21.96
N GLY A 466 20.54 13.39 21.94
CA GLY A 466 19.64 13.65 23.07
C GLY A 466 18.76 12.47 23.48
N GLY A 467 18.78 11.37 22.72
CA GLY A 467 17.99 10.19 23.07
C GLY A 467 16.51 10.55 23.29
N ARG A 468 16.02 10.29 24.49
CA ARG A 468 14.65 10.54 24.91
C ARG A 468 14.37 11.96 25.39
N SER A 469 15.38 12.78 25.62
CA SER A 469 15.18 14.21 25.88
C SER A 469 14.89 15.01 24.60
N CYS A 470 14.86 14.34 23.45
CA CYS A 470 14.56 14.98 22.17
C CYS A 470 13.07 14.88 21.84
N ASP A 471 12.35 16.00 21.94
CA ASP A 471 10.91 16.08 21.64
C ASP A 471 10.55 15.56 20.26
N ALA A 472 11.37 15.81 19.24
CA ALA A 472 11.14 15.33 17.90
C ALA A 472 11.16 13.79 17.84
N ARG A 473 12.02 13.14 18.61
CA ARG A 473 12.07 11.67 18.71
C ARG A 473 10.85 11.13 19.45
N ILE A 474 10.46 11.78 20.54
CA ILE A 474 9.25 11.41 21.30
C ILE A 474 8.04 11.50 20.37
N ARG A 475 7.80 12.66 19.74
CA ARG A 475 6.70 12.87 18.79
C ARG A 475 6.72 11.83 17.67
N GLY A 476 7.89 11.57 17.09
CA GLY A 476 8.07 10.56 16.04
C GLY A 476 7.71 9.13 16.48
N SER A 477 7.97 8.78 17.74
CA SER A 477 7.59 7.48 18.31
C SER A 477 6.08 7.35 18.45
N PHE A 478 5.39 8.40 18.94
CA PHE A 478 3.93 8.43 18.99
C PHE A 478 3.30 8.33 17.60
N TYR A 479 3.78 9.10 16.60
CA TYR A 479 3.26 9.02 15.23
C TYR A 479 3.41 7.62 14.63
N HIS A 480 4.51 6.95 14.93
CA HIS A 480 4.73 5.58 14.48
C HIS A 480 3.78 4.61 15.17
N PHE A 481 3.67 4.70 16.49
CA PHE A 481 2.85 3.81 17.30
C PHE A 481 1.37 3.86 16.93
N VAL A 482 0.80 5.05 16.72
CA VAL A 482 -0.61 5.20 16.34
C VAL A 482 -0.88 4.99 14.86
N SER A 483 0.16 4.77 14.04
CA SER A 483 0.01 4.65 12.60
C SER A 483 -0.82 3.44 12.20
N ARG A 484 -1.41 3.49 10.99
CA ARG A 484 -2.27 2.44 10.41
C ARG A 484 -1.64 1.06 10.42
N LYS A 485 -0.32 0.95 10.26
CA LYS A 485 0.42 -0.32 10.24
C LYS A 485 0.77 -0.86 11.63
N ALA A 486 0.69 -0.01 12.66
CA ALA A 486 0.90 -0.35 14.06
C ALA A 486 -0.45 -0.49 14.76
N PHE A 487 -0.79 0.41 15.69
CA PHE A 487 -2.01 0.33 16.49
C PHE A 487 -3.27 0.86 15.80
N ASP A 488 -3.13 1.61 14.69
CA ASP A 488 -4.22 2.16 13.89
C ASP A 488 -5.26 2.95 14.72
N ILE A 489 -4.78 3.90 15.49
CA ILE A 489 -5.64 4.70 16.36
C ILE A 489 -6.16 5.91 15.59
N GLU A 490 -7.39 5.82 15.12
CA GLU A 490 -8.06 6.95 14.46
C GLU A 490 -8.30 8.09 15.43
N GLY A 491 -8.17 9.31 14.94
CA GLY A 491 -8.34 10.52 15.76
C GLY A 491 -7.05 11.03 16.40
N LEU A 492 -5.99 10.22 16.54
CA LEU A 492 -4.67 10.67 17.00
C LEU A 492 -3.77 11.09 15.83
N GLY A 493 -4.17 12.13 15.10
CA GLY A 493 -3.31 12.77 14.10
C GLY A 493 -2.12 13.53 14.72
N LYS A 494 -1.13 13.90 13.88
CA LYS A 494 0.08 14.59 14.33
C LYS A 494 -0.19 15.84 15.16
N GLU A 495 -1.14 16.67 14.73
CA GLU A 495 -1.51 17.92 15.43
C GLU A 495 -2.08 17.62 16.82
N ILE A 496 -2.92 16.61 16.93
CA ILE A 496 -3.54 16.22 18.21
C ILE A 496 -2.49 15.61 19.15
N ILE A 497 -1.61 14.76 18.66
CA ILE A 497 -0.49 14.21 19.45
C ILE A 497 0.40 15.33 19.97
N ASN A 498 0.77 16.31 19.12
CA ASN A 498 1.58 17.45 19.54
C ASN A 498 0.89 18.24 20.66
N ARG A 499 -0.39 18.54 20.50
CA ARG A 499 -1.20 19.27 21.48
C ARG A 499 -1.28 18.50 22.80
N PHE A 500 -1.47 17.19 22.77
CA PHE A 500 -1.56 16.38 23.99
C PHE A 500 -0.21 16.21 24.70
N LEU A 501 0.89 16.17 23.97
CA LEU A 501 2.24 16.24 24.55
C LEU A 501 2.50 17.60 25.21
N GLU A 502 2.11 18.71 24.57
CA GLU A 502 2.25 20.08 25.13
C GLU A 502 1.38 20.27 26.38
N LEU A 503 0.20 19.66 26.41
CA LEU A 503 -0.69 19.66 27.58
C LEU A 503 -0.30 18.64 28.64
N SER A 504 0.77 17.85 28.41
CA SER A 504 1.25 16.79 29.31
C SER A 504 0.23 15.68 29.59
N TYR A 505 -0.72 15.44 28.67
CA TYR A 505 -1.58 14.25 28.72
C TYR A 505 -0.82 12.98 28.34
N PHE A 506 0.24 13.13 27.54
CA PHE A 506 1.19 12.09 27.22
C PHE A 506 2.58 12.45 27.73
N LYS A 507 3.25 11.49 28.35
CA LYS A 507 4.70 11.50 28.64
C LYS A 507 5.37 10.34 27.95
N ASP A 508 4.75 9.16 28.03
CA ASP A 508 5.18 7.91 27.43
C ASP A 508 4.04 7.27 26.63
N ILE A 509 4.40 6.31 25.77
CA ILE A 509 3.46 5.69 24.81
C ILE A 509 2.27 5.01 25.52
N GLN A 510 2.50 4.40 26.69
CA GLN A 510 1.44 3.73 27.46
C GLN A 510 0.34 4.69 27.95
N ASP A 511 0.64 6.01 28.06
CA ASP A 511 -0.34 7.01 28.50
C ASP A 511 -1.50 7.16 27.50
N ILE A 512 -1.31 6.74 26.24
CA ILE A 512 -2.39 6.66 25.25
C ILE A 512 -3.57 5.84 25.80
N PHE A 513 -3.28 4.75 26.50
CA PHE A 513 -4.31 3.84 27.00
C PHE A 513 -4.99 4.29 28.29
N THR A 514 -4.54 5.39 28.87
CA THR A 514 -5.17 6.03 30.05
C THR A 514 -5.78 7.39 29.71
N LEU A 515 -5.82 7.76 28.41
CA LEU A 515 -6.29 9.07 27.94
C LEU A 515 -7.76 9.34 28.32
N GLU A 516 -8.58 8.30 28.54
CA GLU A 516 -9.96 8.47 28.99
C GLU A 516 -10.08 9.23 30.30
N ASN A 517 -9.03 9.21 31.15
CA ASN A 517 -8.99 9.97 32.40
C ASN A 517 -9.02 11.50 32.17
N HIS A 518 -8.69 11.96 30.97
CA HIS A 518 -8.68 13.36 30.55
C HIS A 518 -9.86 13.73 29.65
N SER A 519 -10.86 12.86 29.48
CA SER A 519 -11.97 13.04 28.54
C SER A 519 -12.70 14.39 28.72
N GLU A 520 -13.01 14.79 29.97
CA GLU A 520 -13.68 16.04 30.26
C GLU A 520 -12.81 17.27 29.91
N GLU A 521 -11.50 17.17 30.11
CA GLU A 521 -10.55 18.24 29.79
C GLU A 521 -10.40 18.38 28.27
N ILE A 522 -10.32 17.22 27.56
CA ILE A 522 -10.20 17.18 26.10
C ILE A 522 -11.46 17.74 25.43
N GLU A 523 -12.65 17.43 25.95
CA GLU A 523 -13.92 17.96 25.42
C GLU A 523 -13.99 19.49 25.44
N ARG A 524 -13.32 20.15 26.40
CA ARG A 524 -13.24 21.59 26.50
C ARG A 524 -12.23 22.24 25.54
N LEU A 525 -11.41 21.44 24.88
CA LEU A 525 -10.42 21.95 23.92
C LEU A 525 -11.11 22.36 22.62
N GLU A 526 -10.65 23.49 22.05
CA GLU A 526 -11.11 23.93 20.72
C GLU A 526 -10.91 22.82 19.66
N GLY A 527 -11.96 22.54 18.92
CA GLY A 527 -11.98 21.49 17.88
C GLY A 527 -12.37 20.10 18.39
N PHE A 528 -12.63 19.95 19.70
CA PHE A 528 -13.19 18.74 20.28
C PHE A 528 -14.61 18.98 20.79
N GLY A 529 -15.46 17.97 20.61
CA GLY A 529 -16.79 17.90 21.19
C GLY A 529 -17.01 16.49 21.72
N SER A 530 -18.05 16.25 22.50
CA SER A 530 -18.35 14.94 23.14
C SER A 530 -18.23 13.78 22.18
N LYS A 531 -18.80 13.90 20.96
CA LYS A 531 -18.75 12.86 19.93
C LYS A 531 -17.34 12.55 19.45
N SER A 532 -16.47 13.55 19.30
CA SER A 532 -15.10 13.36 18.84
C SER A 532 -14.22 12.70 19.92
N VAL A 533 -14.45 13.04 21.18
CA VAL A 533 -13.78 12.42 22.33
C VAL A 533 -14.23 10.98 22.46
N GLU A 534 -15.55 10.71 22.39
CA GLU A 534 -16.09 9.35 22.42
C GLU A 534 -15.49 8.47 21.31
N ASN A 535 -15.47 8.95 20.08
CA ASN A 535 -14.88 8.24 18.95
C ASN A 535 -13.37 7.96 19.17
N LEU A 536 -12.63 8.92 19.68
CA LEU A 536 -11.21 8.78 19.99
C LEU A 536 -10.98 7.70 21.05
N ILE A 537 -11.70 7.74 22.16
CA ILE A 537 -11.60 6.75 23.24
C ILE A 537 -12.03 5.36 22.73
N GLN A 538 -13.07 5.28 21.91
CA GLN A 538 -13.48 4.03 21.27
C GLN A 538 -12.40 3.47 20.38
N SER A 539 -11.72 4.31 19.58
CA SER A 539 -10.60 3.89 18.73
C SER A 539 -9.43 3.35 19.55
N ILE A 540 -9.06 4.04 20.64
CA ILE A 540 -8.02 3.58 21.58
C ILE A 540 -8.42 2.23 22.19
N ASN A 541 -9.66 2.08 22.66
CA ASN A 541 -10.12 0.84 23.28
C ASN A 541 -10.16 -0.32 22.27
N SER A 542 -10.52 -0.06 21.02
CA SER A 542 -10.47 -1.06 19.94
C SER A 542 -9.03 -1.51 19.64
N SER A 543 -8.06 -0.61 19.70
CA SER A 543 -6.65 -0.92 19.45
C SER A 543 -5.97 -1.75 20.54
N ARG A 544 -6.60 -1.90 21.73
CA ARG A 544 -6.11 -2.78 22.80
C ARG A 544 -6.05 -4.25 22.38
N ASN A 545 -6.88 -4.64 21.41
CA ASN A 545 -6.87 -5.99 20.84
C ASN A 545 -6.02 -5.96 19.56
N ILE A 546 -4.76 -6.39 19.64
CA ILE A 546 -3.78 -6.22 18.59
C ILE A 546 -3.07 -7.54 18.26
N GLU A 547 -2.77 -7.76 16.98
CA GLU A 547 -1.96 -8.89 16.53
C GLU A 547 -0.48 -8.69 16.90
N LEU A 548 0.20 -9.78 17.28
CA LEU A 548 1.59 -9.74 17.75
C LEU A 548 2.53 -9.03 16.76
N HIS A 549 2.38 -9.25 15.46
CA HIS A 549 3.25 -8.62 14.47
C HIS A 549 3.06 -7.09 14.42
N ARG A 550 1.84 -6.59 14.58
CA ARG A 550 1.56 -5.15 14.64
C ARG A 550 2.09 -4.53 15.93
N PHE A 551 1.99 -5.27 17.04
CA PHE A 551 2.61 -4.86 18.30
C PHE A 551 4.13 -4.74 18.17
N ILE A 552 4.82 -5.77 17.65
CA ILE A 552 6.28 -5.76 17.41
C ILE A 552 6.66 -4.57 16.50
N PHE A 553 5.93 -4.34 15.40
CA PHE A 553 6.17 -3.21 14.53
C PHE A 553 5.96 -1.88 15.26
N GLY A 554 4.91 -1.77 16.08
CA GLY A 554 4.57 -0.58 16.88
C GLY A 554 5.65 -0.19 17.90
N LEU A 555 6.40 -1.15 18.44
CA LEU A 555 7.55 -0.90 19.33
C LEU A 555 8.64 -0.04 18.67
N GLY A 556 8.69 -0.01 17.34
CA GLY A 556 9.58 0.86 16.59
C GLY A 556 11.05 0.48 16.68
N ILE A 557 11.36 -0.80 16.84
CA ILE A 557 12.74 -1.34 16.83
C ILE A 557 13.44 -0.92 15.53
N GLU A 558 14.65 -0.42 15.62
CA GLU A 558 15.41 0.09 14.47
C GLU A 558 15.63 -1.04 13.45
N GLU A 559 15.32 -0.76 12.16
CA GLU A 559 15.37 -1.70 11.03
C GLU A 559 14.38 -2.89 11.08
N VAL A 560 13.51 -2.97 12.07
CA VAL A 560 12.40 -3.91 12.08
C VAL A 560 11.20 -3.28 11.36
N GLY A 561 11.03 -3.67 10.10
CA GLY A 561 9.88 -3.31 9.28
C GLY A 561 8.69 -4.25 9.50
N GLU A 562 7.58 -3.99 8.81
CA GLU A 562 6.36 -4.79 8.90
C GLU A 562 6.59 -6.27 8.54
N ALA A 563 7.33 -6.57 7.45
CA ALA A 563 7.66 -7.94 7.05
C ALA A 563 8.50 -8.65 8.10
N THR A 564 9.54 -7.98 8.62
CA THR A 564 10.40 -8.53 9.68
C THR A 564 9.61 -8.78 10.97
N ALA A 565 8.72 -7.83 11.37
CA ALA A 565 7.84 -8.00 12.52
C ALA A 565 6.92 -9.21 12.37
N ARG A 566 6.43 -9.48 11.16
CA ARG A 566 5.59 -10.65 10.86
C ARG A 566 6.39 -11.94 10.94
N ASN A 567 7.61 -11.98 10.40
CA ASN A 567 8.51 -13.14 10.52
C ASN A 567 8.81 -13.45 11.98
N LEU A 568 9.14 -12.43 12.79
CA LEU A 568 9.37 -12.58 14.22
C LEU A 568 8.12 -13.11 14.95
N SER A 569 6.95 -12.53 14.64
CA SER A 569 5.67 -12.97 15.23
C SER A 569 5.36 -14.44 14.92
N ASN A 570 5.55 -14.86 13.68
CA ASN A 570 5.28 -16.23 13.23
C ASN A 570 6.24 -17.25 13.84
N HIS A 571 7.50 -16.88 14.08
CA HIS A 571 8.50 -17.76 14.67
C HIS A 571 8.33 -17.87 16.20
N PHE A 572 8.36 -16.72 16.89
CA PHE A 572 8.35 -16.70 18.36
C PHE A 572 6.96 -16.92 18.97
N LYS A 573 5.90 -16.55 18.26
CA LYS A 573 4.48 -16.70 18.64
C LYS A 573 4.07 -16.02 19.94
N SER A 574 5.00 -15.41 20.67
CA SER A 574 4.71 -14.57 21.85
C SER A 574 5.82 -13.53 22.05
N ILE A 575 5.47 -12.40 22.68
CA ILE A 575 6.45 -11.33 22.93
C ILE A 575 7.50 -11.77 23.97
N GLU A 576 7.13 -12.58 24.96
CA GLU A 576 8.02 -13.05 26.00
C GLU A 576 9.15 -13.92 25.41
N LYS A 577 8.82 -14.78 24.43
CA LYS A 577 9.83 -15.58 23.72
C LYS A 577 10.75 -14.71 22.90
N LEU A 578 10.22 -13.69 22.21
CA LEU A 578 11.06 -12.75 21.47
C LEU A 578 11.99 -11.97 22.41
N MET A 579 11.50 -11.54 23.58
CA MET A 579 12.31 -10.83 24.58
C MET A 579 13.43 -11.67 25.17
N SER A 580 13.28 -13.00 25.19
CA SER A 580 14.25 -13.96 25.76
C SER A 580 15.11 -14.65 24.69
N THR A 581 14.98 -14.28 23.42
CA THR A 581 15.71 -14.93 22.32
C THR A 581 17.22 -14.63 22.36
N SER A 582 17.99 -15.43 21.63
CA SER A 582 19.42 -15.22 21.43
C SER A 582 19.72 -14.61 20.05
N PHE A 583 20.91 -14.02 19.91
CA PHE A 583 21.41 -13.54 18.63
C PHE A 583 21.46 -14.66 17.58
N ASP A 584 21.95 -15.84 17.98
CA ASP A 584 22.11 -16.99 17.10
C ASP A 584 20.76 -17.51 16.56
N GLU A 585 19.72 -17.49 17.39
CA GLU A 585 18.37 -17.85 16.96
C GLU A 585 17.82 -16.82 15.95
N LEU A 586 18.02 -15.52 16.20
CA LEU A 586 17.55 -14.45 15.30
C LEU A 586 18.16 -14.54 13.90
N ILE A 587 19.44 -14.83 13.77
CA ILE A 587 20.12 -14.91 12.47
C ILE A 587 19.74 -16.14 11.64
N THR A 588 19.06 -17.14 12.24
CA THR A 588 18.53 -18.29 11.49
C THR A 588 17.27 -17.96 10.70
N LEU A 589 16.64 -16.82 11.00
CA LEU A 589 15.39 -16.42 10.36
C LEU A 589 15.65 -15.73 9.03
N ASP A 590 14.79 -16.04 8.04
CA ASP A 590 14.83 -15.38 6.75
C ASP A 590 14.67 -13.85 6.91
N ASP A 591 15.39 -13.09 6.10
CA ASP A 591 15.41 -11.62 6.09
C ASP A 591 15.90 -10.95 7.40
N ILE A 592 16.51 -11.70 8.33
CA ILE A 592 17.14 -11.16 9.54
C ILE A 592 18.65 -11.30 9.46
N GLY A 593 19.30 -10.24 9.02
CA GLY A 593 20.77 -10.18 9.02
C GLY A 593 21.33 -9.77 10.39
N PRO A 594 22.67 -9.87 10.57
CA PRO A 594 23.35 -9.59 11.84
C PRO A 594 23.04 -8.21 12.43
N ARG A 595 22.81 -7.22 11.57
CA ARG A 595 22.50 -5.84 11.98
C ARG A 595 21.10 -5.74 12.59
N VAL A 596 20.11 -6.34 11.95
CA VAL A 596 18.73 -6.37 12.46
C VAL A 596 18.66 -7.16 13.78
N ALA A 597 19.32 -8.33 13.83
CA ALA A 597 19.42 -9.13 15.04
C ALA A 597 20.05 -8.33 16.20
N SER A 598 21.16 -7.59 15.92
CA SER A 598 21.79 -6.72 16.92
C SER A 598 20.85 -5.63 17.44
N ASN A 599 20.08 -5.00 16.57
CA ASN A 599 19.14 -3.96 16.96
C ASN A 599 18.00 -4.53 17.84
N ILE A 600 17.53 -5.74 17.54
CA ILE A 600 16.52 -6.43 18.36
C ILE A 600 17.09 -6.73 19.76
N MET A 601 18.29 -7.31 19.83
CA MET A 601 18.95 -7.61 21.10
C MET A 601 19.16 -6.34 21.94
N GLN A 602 19.73 -5.28 21.35
CA GLN A 602 19.97 -4.01 22.03
C GLN A 602 18.67 -3.36 22.53
N PHE A 603 17.58 -3.49 21.78
CA PHE A 603 16.28 -2.97 22.20
C PHE A 603 15.79 -3.66 23.47
N PHE A 604 15.86 -4.99 23.53
CA PHE A 604 15.39 -5.73 24.70
C PHE A 604 16.44 -5.82 25.83
N GLU A 605 17.71 -5.51 25.60
CA GLU A 605 18.71 -5.32 26.66
C GLU A 605 18.59 -3.95 27.33
N ASN A 606 17.99 -2.96 26.66
CA ASN A 606 17.80 -1.63 27.21
C ASN A 606 16.69 -1.63 28.26
N ASP A 607 17.02 -1.27 29.50
CA ASP A 607 16.08 -1.28 30.64
C ASP A 607 14.83 -0.46 30.41
N TYR A 608 14.98 0.71 29.76
CA TYR A 608 13.82 1.54 29.44
C TYR A 608 12.87 0.86 28.47
N CYS A 609 13.39 0.27 27.37
CA CYS A 609 12.56 -0.41 26.39
C CYS A 609 11.84 -1.62 27.00
N LYS A 610 12.55 -2.35 27.88
CA LYS A 610 11.92 -3.45 28.67
C LYS A 610 10.77 -2.94 29.54
N ASN A 611 11.00 -1.86 30.28
CA ASN A 611 10.00 -1.27 31.16
C ASN A 611 8.80 -0.78 30.34
N MET A 612 9.02 -0.08 29.23
CA MET A 612 7.97 0.37 28.32
C MET A 612 7.11 -0.79 27.82
N VAL A 613 7.74 -1.90 27.39
CA VAL A 613 6.98 -3.10 26.98
C VAL A 613 6.20 -3.65 28.16
N SER A 614 6.81 -3.77 29.34
CA SER A 614 6.15 -4.28 30.55
C SER A 614 4.96 -3.43 31.00
N GLU A 615 5.04 -2.11 30.83
CA GLU A 615 3.95 -1.19 31.14
C GLU A 615 2.83 -1.18 30.09
N LEU A 616 3.15 -1.49 28.82
CA LEU A 616 2.17 -1.62 27.75
C LEU A 616 1.33 -2.91 27.88
N LEU A 617 1.96 -4.04 28.24
CA LEU A 617 1.31 -5.36 28.26
C LEU A 617 0.02 -5.42 29.08
N PRO A 618 -0.11 -4.81 30.28
CA PRO A 618 -1.36 -4.83 31.04
C PRO A 618 -2.55 -4.15 30.35
N HIS A 619 -2.28 -3.22 29.41
CA HIS A 619 -3.31 -2.51 28.68
C HIS A 619 -3.79 -3.23 27.42
N LEU A 620 -3.11 -4.31 27.01
CA LEU A 620 -3.26 -4.93 25.70
C LEU A 620 -3.72 -6.38 25.77
N LYS A 621 -4.48 -6.77 24.78
CA LYS A 621 -4.80 -8.18 24.49
C LYS A 621 -4.11 -8.56 23.18
N ILE A 622 -2.89 -9.09 23.30
CA ILE A 622 -2.10 -9.48 22.14
C ILE A 622 -2.62 -10.80 21.59
N GLN A 623 -3.01 -10.78 20.32
CA GLN A 623 -3.40 -11.97 19.56
C GLN A 623 -2.14 -12.63 19.02
N ASN A 624 -1.76 -13.76 19.62
CA ASN A 624 -0.64 -14.55 19.13
C ASN A 624 -1.06 -15.32 17.88
N PRO A 625 -0.17 -15.52 16.89
CA PRO A 625 -0.44 -16.37 15.75
C PRO A 625 -0.84 -17.78 16.25
N SER A 626 -2.00 -18.26 15.81
CA SER A 626 -2.44 -19.60 16.15
C SER A 626 -1.41 -20.62 15.66
N SER A 627 -1.12 -21.63 16.48
CA SER A 627 -0.33 -22.77 16.04
C SER A 627 -1.13 -23.52 14.97
N ILE A 628 -0.76 -23.32 13.72
CA ILE A 628 -1.36 -24.04 12.61
C ILE A 628 -1.05 -25.53 12.83
N ASN A 629 -2.10 -26.33 12.95
CA ASN A 629 -1.94 -27.77 13.07
C ASN A 629 -1.36 -28.29 11.75
N GLN A 630 -0.08 -28.67 11.75
CA GLN A 630 0.64 -29.11 10.54
C GLN A 630 0.00 -30.35 9.89
N ASP A 631 -0.80 -31.11 10.64
CA ASP A 631 -1.53 -32.29 10.16
C ASP A 631 -2.92 -31.97 9.60
N SER A 632 -3.30 -30.69 9.52
CA SER A 632 -4.61 -30.32 9.00
C SER A 632 -4.65 -30.47 7.48
N TYR A 633 -5.61 -31.23 6.97
CA TYR A 633 -5.86 -31.36 5.52
C TYR A 633 -6.26 -30.02 4.85
N LEU A 634 -6.60 -29.00 5.65
CA LEU A 634 -6.93 -27.64 5.24
C LEU A 634 -5.69 -26.73 5.13
N LEU A 635 -4.51 -27.22 5.53
CA LEU A 635 -3.28 -26.44 5.51
C LEU A 635 -3.01 -25.92 4.08
N ASN A 636 -2.80 -24.59 3.97
CA ASN A 636 -2.58 -23.87 2.73
C ASN A 636 -3.72 -23.93 1.68
N LYS A 637 -4.88 -24.53 2.00
CA LYS A 637 -6.04 -24.47 1.11
C LYS A 637 -6.77 -23.15 1.26
N THR A 638 -7.16 -22.58 0.13
CA THR A 638 -8.00 -21.38 0.11
C THR A 638 -9.47 -21.79 0.18
N ILE A 639 -10.20 -21.25 1.17
CA ILE A 639 -11.63 -21.51 1.39
C ILE A 639 -12.38 -20.19 1.25
N VAL A 640 -13.40 -20.18 0.41
CA VAL A 640 -14.32 -19.04 0.26
C VAL A 640 -15.62 -19.36 0.95
N ILE A 641 -16.01 -18.57 1.95
CA ILE A 641 -17.29 -18.76 2.68
C ILE A 641 -18.35 -17.96 1.94
N THR A 642 -19.31 -18.67 1.34
CA THR A 642 -20.41 -18.08 0.54
C THR A 642 -21.78 -18.41 1.13
N GLY A 643 -22.78 -17.58 0.86
CA GLY A 643 -24.16 -17.83 1.25
C GLY A 643 -24.44 -17.60 2.74
N THR A 644 -25.66 -17.97 3.16
CA THR A 644 -26.09 -17.95 4.59
C THR A 644 -25.75 -19.27 5.24
N LEU A 645 -25.07 -19.19 6.38
CA LEU A 645 -24.68 -20.38 7.16
C LEU A 645 -25.81 -20.69 8.16
N GLU A 646 -26.18 -21.97 8.27
CA GLU A 646 -27.26 -22.40 9.18
C GLU A 646 -26.75 -22.72 10.60
N GLU A 647 -25.51 -23.26 10.72
CA GLU A 647 -24.97 -23.77 12.00
C GLU A 647 -23.94 -22.85 12.65
N PHE A 648 -23.28 -21.96 11.88
CA PHE A 648 -22.19 -21.10 12.39
C PHE A 648 -22.42 -19.65 12.00
N LYS A 649 -21.99 -18.71 12.85
CA LYS A 649 -21.77 -17.33 12.42
C LYS A 649 -20.58 -17.27 11.46
N ARG A 650 -20.65 -16.42 10.44
CA ARG A 650 -19.63 -16.33 9.38
C ARG A 650 -18.21 -16.11 9.94
N ASP A 651 -18.08 -15.21 10.94
CA ASP A 651 -16.81 -14.93 11.61
C ASP A 651 -16.33 -16.13 12.47
N GLU A 652 -17.23 -16.89 13.04
CA GLU A 652 -16.92 -18.06 13.84
C GLU A 652 -16.35 -19.19 12.97
N LEU A 653 -17.00 -19.48 11.84
CA LEU A 653 -16.49 -20.44 10.86
C LEU A 653 -15.17 -19.99 10.26
N LYS A 654 -15.04 -18.68 9.92
CA LYS A 654 -13.79 -18.09 9.44
C LYS A 654 -12.63 -18.35 10.40
N ASN A 655 -12.84 -18.06 11.69
CA ASN A 655 -11.80 -18.28 12.70
C ASN A 655 -11.45 -19.77 12.88
N MET A 656 -12.46 -20.66 12.81
CA MET A 656 -12.22 -22.11 12.86
C MET A 656 -11.37 -22.61 11.69
N LEU A 657 -11.60 -22.11 10.48
CA LEU A 657 -10.86 -22.47 9.27
C LEU A 657 -9.44 -21.90 9.28
N LEU A 658 -9.28 -20.64 9.71
CA LEU A 658 -7.96 -20.02 9.90
C LEU A 658 -7.12 -20.79 10.93
N ASN A 659 -7.72 -21.20 12.05
CA ASN A 659 -7.06 -22.01 13.09
C ASN A 659 -6.64 -23.41 12.58
N LYS A 660 -7.26 -23.89 11.51
CA LYS A 660 -6.89 -25.16 10.83
C LYS A 660 -5.91 -24.94 9.67
N GLY A 661 -5.37 -23.73 9.50
CA GLY A 661 -4.35 -23.42 8.51
C GLY A 661 -4.88 -23.13 7.10
N ALA A 662 -6.21 -22.96 6.94
CA ALA A 662 -6.78 -22.52 5.68
C ALA A 662 -6.58 -21.01 5.48
N LYS A 663 -6.47 -20.57 4.22
CA LYS A 663 -6.66 -19.18 3.84
C LYS A 663 -8.15 -18.96 3.58
N VAL A 664 -8.79 -18.05 4.32
CA VAL A 664 -10.25 -17.87 4.23
C VAL A 664 -10.58 -16.53 3.61
N SER A 665 -11.31 -16.55 2.51
CA SER A 665 -11.97 -15.38 1.92
C SER A 665 -13.47 -15.45 2.23
N CYS A 666 -14.03 -14.32 2.63
CA CYS A 666 -15.46 -14.21 2.95
C CYS A 666 -16.18 -13.39 1.90
#